data_152f85a29ddf37c28a1d0a156432c083
#
_entry.id   152f85a29ddf37c28a1d0a156432c083
#
_cell.length_a   1.000
_cell.length_b   1.000
_cell.length_c   1.000
_cell.angle_alpha   90.00
_cell.angle_beta   90.00
_cell.angle_gamma   90.00
#
_symmetry.space_group_name_H-M   'P 1'
#
loop_
_entity.id
_entity.type
_entity.pdbx_description
1 polymer ?
#
loop_
_entity_poly.entity_id
_entity_poly.type
_entity_poly.pdbx_seq_one_letter_code
_entity_poly.pdbx_strand_id
1 'polypeptide(L)'
;MSAQRKATSAPKGTGARKSNGGKSKPASRQSLGRRILKWTLLGGLVLFIMGAAAFAYGYMSTDIPDPNKDFQTQTTFVYYADGKSEMGRFATQNRVSIPLADVPDHVKDAVIAAEDRTFYTNQGIDPKGIIRAAFSNATSDTTQGASTITQQYVKVLYLSQERTLTRKAKEAFLSLKIQNQVPKNEILEGYLNTIYFGRGAYGIQAAAQAFFDKDAKDLTVREGAVLASVLNSPGNLDPAQGKDARQALIGRYQYVLNGMAEMETLPEDVAEKAARKLPKFPEIRSQDQYGGQRGHMLMMVKKELREQGFSDAQIEGGGLRVTTTFTKNAMRAAEQAVREERPDGLKQLHTAVASIHPRTGALRGIYAGQDYLKSQINWAVAGGMPGSTFKAFAVAAAIKDGFSLTDTFDGNSPYVFPDGTDVENQGNTDYGSAISMLTATENSVNTAFVDMTVSMDDGPQKIIDTAVDLGIPKGAPGLKPEPTVALGSATVSPIDMANSYASIANGGRANDWFVIESVKAADGDVLYKHKEKADRAISADIAADTTYALQQVVQSGSGTAALELGRPAAAKTGTATNGNGDVSSSWFVGYTPQLATAVMYVRGDGNDKLDGYMPEFFGGSYPARTWTTMMQKALEGTEVLEFPEPVFVDGEAPTSGHEPEPTFTPEPEFTPEPEFTPEPSEEPTTQEPSPSPTPTPPPSPTPTEEPTEEEPDCSLLEVVCEGETEPTPTSEPPPPEDEGDTGTGNGRTPSSERD
;
A
#
# COMPACT_ATOMS: atom_id res chain seq x y z
N MET A 1 33.84 32.96 -50.43
CA MET A 1 35.11 33.43 -50.99
C MET A 1 35.79 32.21 -51.50
N SER A 2 35.70 31.92 -52.80
CA SER A 2 36.57 32.36 -53.89
C SER A 2 37.97 31.74 -53.72
N ALA A 3 38.61 31.04 -54.64
CA ALA A 3 38.59 30.87 -56.11
C ALA A 3 39.59 29.77 -56.44
N GLN A 4 39.31 28.93 -57.40
CA GLN A 4 39.71 28.97 -58.80
C GLN A 4 41.21 28.60 -59.16
N ARG A 5 41.31 27.55 -60.01
CA ARG A 5 41.96 27.46 -61.36
C ARG A 5 43.47 27.16 -61.35
N LYS A 6 43.97 26.33 -62.22
CA LYS A 6 43.98 26.13 -63.69
C LYS A 6 44.85 24.89 -64.00
N ALA A 7 44.53 23.93 -64.80
CA ALA A 7 44.72 23.73 -66.24
C ALA A 7 46.13 24.05 -66.88
N THR A 8 46.63 23.04 -67.55
CA THR A 8 47.31 23.01 -68.86
C THR A 8 48.39 21.91 -68.91
N SER A 9 48.69 21.13 -69.87
CA SER A 9 48.43 20.94 -71.31
C SER A 9 49.36 19.80 -71.77
N ALA A 10 48.95 19.08 -72.79
CA ALA A 10 49.72 18.04 -73.49
C ALA A 10 50.87 18.67 -74.28
N PRO A 11 51.88 17.87 -74.79
CA PRO A 11 51.74 17.53 -76.18
C PRO A 11 52.21 16.11 -76.57
N LYS A 12 51.92 15.83 -77.84
CA LYS A 12 52.10 14.67 -78.69
C LYS A 12 53.54 14.26 -78.91
N GLY A 13 53.79 12.97 -79.16
CA GLY A 13 55.02 12.45 -79.76
C GLY A 13 54.84 11.03 -80.27
N THR A 14 54.83 10.90 -81.53
CA THR A 14 54.74 9.75 -82.47
C THR A 14 55.87 8.74 -82.30
N GLY A 15 55.58 7.43 -82.49
CA GLY A 15 56.59 6.43 -82.67
C GLY A 15 56.06 5.00 -82.79
N ALA A 16 55.81 4.55 -84.00
CA ALA A 16 55.44 3.18 -84.34
C ALA A 16 56.67 2.23 -84.25
N ARG A 17 56.49 1.04 -83.64
CA ARG A 17 57.22 -0.16 -84.06
C ARG A 17 56.47 -1.44 -83.79
N LYS A 18 56.22 -2.22 -84.80
CA LYS A 18 55.72 -3.58 -84.87
C LYS A 18 56.66 -4.55 -84.18
N SER A 19 56.16 -5.53 -83.43
CA SER A 19 56.42 -6.96 -83.70
C SER A 19 55.75 -7.92 -82.79
N ASN A 20 55.26 -8.93 -83.39
CA ASN A 20 55.10 -10.34 -83.00
C ASN A 20 54.29 -10.76 -81.73
N GLY A 21 53.28 -11.43 -82.05
CA GLY A 21 52.49 -12.56 -81.59
C GLY A 21 53.03 -13.42 -80.45
N GLY A 22 52.22 -13.39 -79.35
CA GLY A 22 52.26 -14.43 -78.34
C GLY A 22 50.82 -14.60 -77.85
N LYS A 23 50.17 -15.71 -78.24
CA LYS A 23 48.87 -16.11 -77.78
C LYS A 23 48.93 -16.41 -76.27
N SER A 24 48.57 -15.47 -75.38
CA SER A 24 48.27 -15.71 -73.96
C SER A 24 46.77 -15.96 -73.81
N LYS A 25 46.39 -17.13 -73.28
CA LYS A 25 45.05 -17.48 -72.90
C LYS A 25 44.49 -16.41 -71.97
N PRO A 26 43.22 -15.97 -72.08
CA PRO A 26 42.65 -15.02 -71.17
C PRO A 26 42.43 -15.70 -69.80
N ALA A 27 43.08 -15.23 -68.75
CA ALA A 27 42.82 -15.54 -67.42
C ALA A 27 41.34 -15.00 -67.12
N SER A 28 40.47 -15.90 -66.88
CA SER A 28 39.06 -15.57 -66.50
C SER A 28 39.09 -14.70 -65.22
N ARG A 29 38.90 -13.40 -65.36
CA ARG A 29 38.54 -12.51 -64.21
C ARG A 29 37.23 -12.98 -63.62
N GLN A 30 37.26 -13.82 -62.58
CA GLN A 30 36.08 -14.08 -61.79
C GLN A 30 35.55 -12.73 -61.31
N SER A 31 34.32 -12.40 -61.68
CA SER A 31 33.70 -11.12 -61.30
C SER A 31 33.76 -10.92 -59.79
N LEU A 32 34.06 -9.71 -59.33
CA LEU A 32 34.15 -9.32 -57.91
C LEU A 32 32.94 -9.81 -57.14
N GLY A 33 31.74 -9.81 -57.74
CA GLY A 33 30.52 -10.33 -57.16
C GLY A 33 30.53 -11.84 -56.81
N ARG A 34 31.21 -12.69 -57.64
CA ARG A 34 31.34 -14.13 -57.32
C ARG A 34 32.34 -14.35 -56.17
N ARG A 35 33.34 -13.49 -55.97
CA ARG A 35 34.22 -13.54 -54.80
C ARG A 35 33.51 -13.10 -53.53
N ILE A 36 32.75 -12.01 -53.55
CA ILE A 36 31.92 -11.54 -52.43
C ILE A 36 30.93 -12.62 -52.06
N LEU A 37 30.19 -13.17 -53.01
CA LEU A 37 29.19 -14.25 -52.75
C LEU A 37 29.85 -15.50 -52.13
N LYS A 38 31.08 -15.91 -52.59
CA LYS A 38 31.78 -17.02 -51.95
C LYS A 38 32.21 -16.73 -50.52
N TRP A 39 32.70 -15.52 -50.24
CA TRP A 39 33.11 -15.12 -48.89
C TRP A 39 31.91 -14.95 -47.94
N THR A 40 30.77 -14.43 -48.42
CA THR A 40 29.53 -14.37 -47.61
C THR A 40 28.96 -15.74 -47.36
N LEU A 41 28.98 -16.66 -48.33
CA LEU A 41 28.58 -18.06 -48.11
C LEU A 41 29.54 -18.81 -47.17
N LEU A 42 30.83 -18.61 -47.29
CA LEU A 42 31.82 -19.19 -46.38
C LEU A 42 31.71 -18.62 -44.97
N GLY A 43 31.56 -17.30 -44.85
CA GLY A 43 31.29 -16.65 -43.54
C GLY A 43 29.99 -17.13 -42.90
N GLY A 44 28.91 -17.27 -43.70
CA GLY A 44 27.63 -17.84 -43.24
C GLY A 44 27.77 -19.30 -42.79
N LEU A 45 28.54 -20.10 -43.52
CA LEU A 45 28.81 -21.50 -43.14
C LEU A 45 29.64 -21.60 -41.85
N VAL A 46 30.67 -20.75 -41.69
CA VAL A 46 31.45 -20.70 -40.44
C VAL A 46 30.60 -20.28 -39.25
N LEU A 47 29.75 -19.25 -39.42
CA LEU A 47 28.79 -18.83 -38.38
C LEU A 47 27.78 -19.95 -38.05
N PHE A 48 27.30 -20.67 -39.08
CA PHE A 48 26.41 -21.82 -38.89
C PHE A 48 27.10 -22.94 -38.11
N ILE A 49 28.37 -23.30 -38.48
CA ILE A 49 29.13 -24.32 -37.78
C ILE A 49 29.44 -23.91 -36.34
N MET A 50 29.81 -22.64 -36.08
CA MET A 50 30.02 -22.13 -34.73
C MET A 50 28.72 -22.15 -33.92
N GLY A 51 27.60 -21.75 -34.53
CA GLY A 51 26.28 -21.84 -33.93
C GLY A 51 25.85 -23.27 -33.57
N ALA A 52 26.08 -24.20 -34.50
CA ALA A 52 25.81 -25.64 -34.30
C ALA A 52 26.72 -26.24 -33.22
N ALA A 53 28.00 -25.85 -33.17
CA ALA A 53 28.93 -26.31 -32.12
C ALA A 53 28.54 -25.75 -30.73
N ALA A 54 28.17 -24.44 -30.66
CA ALA A 54 27.68 -23.82 -29.43
C ALA A 54 26.37 -24.46 -28.96
N PHE A 55 25.46 -24.76 -29.88
CA PHE A 55 24.23 -25.50 -29.59
C PHE A 55 24.51 -26.91 -29.07
N ALA A 56 25.38 -27.67 -29.74
CA ALA A 56 25.75 -29.02 -29.32
C ALA A 56 26.41 -29.01 -27.92
N TYR A 57 27.34 -28.06 -27.71
CA TYR A 57 27.93 -27.87 -26.38
C TYR A 57 26.90 -27.56 -25.30
N GLY A 58 25.99 -26.59 -25.51
CA GLY A 58 24.94 -26.23 -24.60
C GLY A 58 23.99 -27.41 -24.30
N TYR A 59 23.63 -28.18 -25.34
CA TYR A 59 22.79 -29.37 -25.19
C TYR A 59 23.48 -30.49 -24.40
N MET A 60 24.75 -30.74 -24.66
CA MET A 60 25.52 -31.82 -23.99
C MET A 60 25.89 -31.48 -22.55
N SER A 61 26.20 -30.20 -22.28
CA SER A 61 26.59 -29.71 -20.96
C SER A 61 25.42 -29.48 -19.99
N THR A 62 24.17 -29.57 -20.47
CA THR A 62 22.99 -29.40 -19.64
C THR A 62 22.50 -30.76 -19.15
N ASP A 63 22.65 -31.07 -17.86
CA ASP A 63 22.10 -32.29 -17.27
C ASP A 63 20.62 -32.11 -16.90
N ILE A 64 19.84 -33.21 -16.95
CA ILE A 64 18.46 -33.23 -16.44
C ILE A 64 18.54 -33.58 -14.95
N PRO A 65 18.24 -32.60 -14.06
CA PRO A 65 18.17 -32.89 -12.62
C PRO A 65 17.04 -33.86 -12.29
N ASP A 66 17.15 -34.58 -11.19
CA ASP A 66 16.09 -35.49 -10.74
C ASP A 66 14.92 -34.65 -10.13
N PRO A 67 13.71 -34.70 -10.73
CA PRO A 67 12.56 -33.92 -10.25
C PRO A 67 12.18 -34.17 -8.80
N ASN A 68 12.52 -35.37 -8.27
CA ASN A 68 12.15 -35.77 -6.91
C ASN A 68 13.21 -35.37 -5.86
N LYS A 69 14.46 -35.07 -6.29
CA LYS A 69 15.52 -34.60 -5.39
C LYS A 69 15.54 -33.13 -5.13
N ASP A 70 15.23 -32.34 -6.12
CA ASP A 70 15.46 -30.87 -6.09
C ASP A 70 14.18 -30.04 -5.84
N PHE A 71 13.00 -30.65 -5.96
CA PHE A 71 11.73 -29.93 -5.77
C PHE A 71 11.04 -30.29 -4.47
N GLN A 72 11.63 -29.90 -3.35
CA GLN A 72 10.91 -29.78 -2.09
C GLN A 72 10.27 -28.41 -2.03
N THR A 73 8.95 -28.33 -2.23
CA THR A 73 8.19 -27.12 -1.90
C THR A 73 8.46 -26.78 -0.45
N GLN A 74 9.11 -25.64 -0.23
CA GLN A 74 9.46 -25.18 1.09
C GLN A 74 8.53 -24.04 1.47
N THR A 75 8.01 -24.10 2.69
CA THR A 75 7.20 -23.05 3.27
C THR A 75 7.97 -21.73 3.31
N THR A 76 7.38 -20.66 2.78
CA THR A 76 7.90 -19.31 2.96
C THR A 76 7.48 -18.79 4.33
N PHE A 77 8.44 -18.37 5.13
CA PHE A 77 8.21 -17.81 6.46
C PHE A 77 8.30 -16.30 6.42
N VAL A 78 7.35 -15.64 7.07
CA VAL A 78 7.29 -14.20 7.22
C VAL A 78 7.53 -13.85 8.68
N TYR A 79 8.53 -13.00 8.94
CA TYR A 79 8.96 -12.62 10.27
C TYR A 79 8.68 -11.13 10.53
N TYR A 80 8.45 -10.79 11.80
CA TYR A 80 8.49 -9.42 12.27
C TYR A 80 9.89 -8.80 12.06
N ALA A 81 10.02 -7.51 12.29
CA ALA A 81 11.25 -6.74 12.12
C ALA A 81 12.47 -7.29 12.92
N ASP A 82 12.22 -8.10 13.96
CA ASP A 82 13.28 -8.77 14.72
C ASP A 82 13.96 -9.92 13.92
N GLY A 83 13.41 -10.32 12.76
CA GLY A 83 13.90 -11.41 11.92
C GLY A 83 13.84 -12.79 12.57
N LYS A 84 13.20 -12.92 13.72
CA LYS A 84 13.14 -14.15 14.54
C LYS A 84 11.71 -14.60 14.82
N SER A 85 10.84 -13.67 15.17
CA SER A 85 9.46 -13.94 15.51
C SER A 85 8.63 -14.13 14.27
N GLU A 86 8.06 -15.31 14.11
CA GLU A 86 7.15 -15.60 12.98
C GLU A 86 5.88 -14.75 13.09
N MET A 87 5.54 -14.03 12.01
CA MET A 87 4.30 -13.32 11.83
C MET A 87 3.26 -14.22 11.15
N GLY A 88 3.71 -15.05 10.24
CA GLY A 88 2.89 -15.98 9.48
C GLY A 88 3.72 -16.67 8.42
N ARG A 89 3.04 -17.42 7.58
CA ARG A 89 3.70 -18.18 6.52
C ARG A 89 2.84 -18.20 5.26
N PHE A 90 3.51 -18.27 4.12
CA PHE A 90 2.91 -18.69 2.87
C PHE A 90 3.31 -20.15 2.70
N ALA A 91 2.37 -21.05 2.97
CA ALA A 91 2.63 -22.48 2.92
C ALA A 91 1.81 -23.10 1.79
N THR A 92 2.46 -23.94 1.04
CA THR A 92 1.76 -24.87 0.17
C THR A 92 1.05 -25.90 1.06
N GLN A 93 -0.23 -25.77 1.26
CA GLN A 93 -1.00 -26.87 1.79
C GLN A 93 -1.24 -27.88 0.67
N ASN A 94 -0.79 -29.11 0.92
CA ASN A 94 -1.10 -30.31 0.16
C ASN A 94 -0.57 -30.37 -1.28
N ARG A 95 0.66 -30.86 -1.43
CA ARG A 95 1.05 -31.54 -2.65
C ARG A 95 0.70 -33.05 -2.49
N VAL A 96 -0.34 -33.49 -3.16
CA VAL A 96 -0.66 -34.87 -3.32
C VAL A 96 -0.42 -35.18 -4.79
N SER A 97 0.71 -35.88 -5.09
CA SER A 97 0.96 -36.39 -6.44
C SER A 97 0.04 -37.56 -6.71
N ILE A 98 -0.63 -37.53 -7.84
CA ILE A 98 -1.50 -38.61 -8.30
C ILE A 98 -1.05 -39.10 -9.68
N PRO A 99 -1.25 -40.37 -10.01
CA PRO A 99 -1.00 -40.88 -11.36
C PRO A 99 -1.85 -40.14 -12.39
N LEU A 100 -1.33 -39.96 -13.61
CA LEU A 100 -2.07 -39.31 -14.70
C LEU A 100 -3.38 -40.05 -15.03
N ALA A 101 -3.42 -41.37 -14.77
CA ALA A 101 -4.62 -42.20 -14.96
C ALA A 101 -5.78 -41.80 -14.04
N ASP A 102 -5.49 -41.22 -12.88
CA ASP A 102 -6.49 -40.73 -11.92
C ASP A 102 -7.01 -39.34 -12.25
N VAL A 103 -6.43 -38.66 -13.26
CA VAL A 103 -6.92 -37.36 -13.75
C VAL A 103 -7.89 -37.66 -14.93
N PRO A 104 -9.14 -37.17 -14.88
CA PRO A 104 -10.09 -37.35 -15.98
C PRO A 104 -9.58 -36.77 -17.31
N ASP A 105 -9.89 -37.42 -18.45
CA ASP A 105 -9.42 -36.97 -19.77
C ASP A 105 -9.83 -35.54 -20.08
N HIS A 106 -11.08 -35.18 -19.78
CA HIS A 106 -11.57 -33.80 -20.00
C HIS A 106 -10.83 -32.74 -19.17
N VAL A 107 -10.19 -33.09 -18.05
CA VAL A 107 -9.35 -32.19 -17.26
C VAL A 107 -7.98 -32.00 -17.93
N LYS A 108 -7.38 -33.11 -18.41
CA LYS A 108 -6.14 -33.08 -19.20
C LYS A 108 -6.31 -32.25 -20.45
N ASP A 109 -7.41 -32.48 -21.18
CA ASP A 109 -7.75 -31.76 -22.40
C ASP A 109 -7.98 -30.25 -22.16
N ALA A 110 -8.63 -29.91 -21.05
CA ALA A 110 -8.81 -28.51 -20.65
C ALA A 110 -7.48 -27.78 -20.42
N VAL A 111 -6.52 -28.45 -19.74
CA VAL A 111 -5.19 -27.88 -19.50
C VAL A 111 -4.41 -27.76 -20.81
N ILE A 112 -4.48 -28.74 -21.68
CA ILE A 112 -3.83 -28.71 -23.01
C ILE A 112 -4.47 -27.59 -23.88
N ALA A 113 -5.80 -27.47 -23.87
CA ALA A 113 -6.52 -26.43 -24.60
C ALA A 113 -6.16 -25.01 -24.09
N ALA A 114 -5.92 -24.88 -22.77
CA ALA A 114 -5.55 -23.63 -22.13
C ALA A 114 -4.11 -23.19 -22.45
N GLU A 115 -3.14 -24.14 -22.40
CA GLU A 115 -1.73 -23.82 -22.33
C GLU A 115 -0.93 -24.22 -23.57
N ASP A 116 -1.27 -25.36 -24.21
CA ASP A 116 -0.48 -25.88 -25.36
C ASP A 116 -1.29 -26.84 -26.23
N ARG A 117 -2.12 -26.33 -27.12
CA ARG A 117 -2.98 -27.15 -28.02
C ARG A 117 -2.21 -28.09 -28.92
N THR A 118 -0.91 -27.89 -29.08
CA THR A 118 -0.02 -28.73 -29.89
C THR A 118 0.81 -29.72 -29.05
N PHE A 119 0.53 -29.83 -27.76
CA PHE A 119 1.37 -30.56 -26.79
C PHE A 119 1.79 -31.93 -27.28
N TYR A 120 0.88 -32.76 -27.76
CA TYR A 120 1.20 -34.12 -28.22
C TYR A 120 1.94 -34.14 -29.57
N THR A 121 1.90 -33.08 -30.35
CA THR A 121 2.49 -33.03 -31.71
C THR A 121 3.72 -32.15 -31.80
N ASN A 122 3.95 -31.22 -30.85
CA ASN A 122 5.15 -30.40 -30.82
C ASN A 122 6.37 -31.15 -30.25
N GLN A 123 7.55 -30.63 -30.53
CA GLN A 123 8.83 -31.16 -30.03
C GLN A 123 9.37 -30.39 -28.81
N GLY A 124 8.47 -30.00 -27.88
CA GLY A 124 8.84 -29.26 -26.67
C GLY A 124 9.00 -27.74 -26.85
N ILE A 125 9.08 -27.27 -28.09
CA ILE A 125 9.11 -25.86 -28.51
C ILE A 125 8.10 -25.70 -29.65
N ASP A 126 7.30 -24.64 -29.62
CA ASP A 126 6.41 -24.26 -30.73
C ASP A 126 6.95 -23.01 -31.45
N PRO A 127 7.79 -23.16 -32.50
CA PRO A 127 8.31 -22.00 -33.26
C PRO A 127 7.23 -21.18 -33.95
N LYS A 128 6.14 -21.80 -34.37
CA LYS A 128 4.99 -21.12 -35.00
C LYS A 128 4.23 -20.30 -33.96
N GLY A 129 4.04 -20.82 -32.77
CA GLY A 129 3.44 -20.13 -31.63
C GLY A 129 4.28 -18.93 -31.19
N ILE A 130 5.61 -19.04 -31.19
CA ILE A 130 6.54 -17.95 -30.87
C ILE A 130 6.37 -16.80 -31.89
N ILE A 131 6.36 -17.11 -33.19
CA ILE A 131 6.16 -16.11 -34.25
C ILE A 131 4.80 -15.46 -34.14
N ARG A 132 3.74 -16.24 -33.93
CA ARG A 132 2.38 -15.75 -33.75
C ARG A 132 2.26 -14.84 -32.54
N ALA A 133 2.82 -15.23 -31.39
CA ALA A 133 2.80 -14.43 -30.16
C ALA A 133 3.62 -13.13 -30.33
N ALA A 134 4.78 -13.18 -31.00
CA ALA A 134 5.55 -11.99 -31.30
C ALA A 134 4.77 -11.00 -32.18
N PHE A 135 4.05 -11.50 -33.18
CA PHE A 135 3.21 -10.67 -34.03
C PHE A 135 1.98 -10.11 -33.28
N SER A 136 1.27 -10.95 -32.49
CA SER A 136 0.12 -10.53 -31.70
C SER A 136 0.50 -9.48 -30.63
N ASN A 137 1.61 -9.70 -29.93
CA ASN A 137 2.08 -8.76 -28.90
C ASN A 137 2.59 -7.43 -29.49
N ALA A 138 2.94 -7.40 -30.79
CA ALA A 138 3.32 -6.18 -31.49
C ALA A 138 2.11 -5.42 -32.06
N THR A 139 0.94 -6.07 -32.21
CA THR A 139 -0.23 -5.52 -32.93
C THR A 139 -1.49 -5.40 -32.05
N SER A 140 -1.49 -5.95 -30.83
CA SER A 140 -2.63 -5.92 -29.90
C SER A 140 -2.18 -5.81 -28.46
N ASP A 141 -2.99 -5.18 -27.60
CA ASP A 141 -2.76 -5.04 -26.17
C ASP A 141 -2.94 -6.36 -25.37
N THR A 142 -3.17 -7.47 -26.04
CA THR A 142 -3.32 -8.79 -25.41
C THR A 142 -2.03 -9.58 -25.48
N THR A 143 -1.40 -9.85 -24.31
CA THR A 143 -0.23 -10.74 -24.19
C THR A 143 -0.64 -12.19 -24.43
N GLN A 144 -0.30 -12.74 -25.61
CA GLN A 144 -0.40 -14.17 -25.86
C GLN A 144 0.86 -14.91 -25.37
N GLY A 145 0.66 -15.93 -24.51
CA GLY A 145 1.74 -16.82 -24.08
C GLY A 145 2.19 -17.75 -25.20
N ALA A 146 3.50 -17.86 -25.40
CA ALA A 146 4.12 -18.73 -26.42
C ALA A 146 4.90 -19.91 -25.79
N SER A 147 4.74 -20.16 -24.49
CA SER A 147 5.48 -21.23 -23.78
C SER A 147 4.69 -22.53 -23.82
N THR A 148 5.33 -23.64 -24.23
CA THR A 148 4.73 -24.98 -24.20
C THR A 148 4.63 -25.52 -22.76
N ILE A 149 3.76 -26.54 -22.54
CA ILE A 149 3.67 -27.25 -21.28
C ILE A 149 5.04 -27.79 -20.85
N THR A 150 5.83 -28.36 -21.79
CA THR A 150 7.19 -28.83 -21.52
C THR A 150 8.12 -27.71 -21.01
N GLN A 151 8.05 -26.50 -21.62
CA GLN A 151 8.83 -25.36 -21.15
C GLN A 151 8.39 -24.86 -19.79
N GLN A 152 7.09 -24.85 -19.52
CA GLN A 152 6.56 -24.48 -18.20
C GLN A 152 6.96 -25.49 -17.13
N TYR A 153 6.89 -26.79 -17.43
CA TYR A 153 7.34 -27.87 -16.52
C TYR A 153 8.83 -27.74 -16.19
N VAL A 154 9.67 -27.52 -17.20
CA VAL A 154 11.12 -27.23 -17.03
C VAL A 154 11.34 -26.01 -16.16
N LYS A 155 10.60 -24.93 -16.43
CA LYS A 155 10.70 -23.70 -15.64
C LYS A 155 10.36 -23.91 -14.16
N VAL A 156 9.33 -24.69 -13.88
CA VAL A 156 8.91 -25.00 -12.51
C VAL A 156 9.95 -25.86 -11.80
N LEU A 157 10.52 -26.87 -12.49
CA LEU A 157 11.41 -27.85 -11.87
C LEU A 157 12.87 -27.39 -11.71
N TYR A 158 13.40 -26.58 -12.64
CA TYR A 158 14.85 -26.49 -12.80
C TYR A 158 15.43 -25.08 -12.81
N LEU A 159 14.62 -24.03 -12.70
CA LEU A 159 15.16 -22.70 -12.94
C LEU A 159 15.11 -21.81 -11.71
N SER A 160 16.32 -21.42 -11.30
CA SER A 160 16.50 -20.27 -10.40
C SER A 160 15.93 -18.98 -11.03
N GLN A 161 15.69 -17.99 -10.23
CA GLN A 161 14.78 -16.88 -10.47
C GLN A 161 15.38 -15.72 -11.29
N GLU A 162 16.62 -15.85 -11.78
CA GLU A 162 17.24 -14.81 -12.55
C GLU A 162 16.60 -14.62 -13.93
N ARG A 163 16.22 -13.40 -14.28
CA ARG A 163 15.71 -13.05 -15.61
C ARG A 163 16.85 -12.78 -16.59
N THR A 164 17.70 -13.79 -16.87
CA THR A 164 18.82 -13.66 -17.78
C THR A 164 18.58 -14.39 -19.10
N LEU A 165 19.23 -13.92 -20.19
CA LEU A 165 19.21 -14.61 -21.49
C LEU A 165 19.83 -16.01 -21.38
N THR A 166 20.82 -16.17 -20.51
CA THR A 166 21.49 -17.45 -20.24
C THR A 166 20.50 -18.46 -19.65
N ARG A 167 19.64 -18.03 -18.72
CA ARG A 167 18.56 -18.85 -18.17
C ARG A 167 17.58 -19.27 -19.27
N LYS A 168 17.15 -18.34 -20.15
CA LYS A 168 16.20 -18.65 -21.22
C LYS A 168 16.79 -19.65 -22.23
N ALA A 169 18.10 -19.60 -22.47
CA ALA A 169 18.79 -20.61 -23.26
C ALA A 169 18.85 -21.98 -22.59
N LYS A 170 19.14 -22.05 -21.27
CA LYS A 170 19.08 -23.30 -20.50
C LYS A 170 17.68 -23.90 -20.50
N GLU A 171 16.64 -23.09 -20.33
CA GLU A 171 15.23 -23.52 -20.42
C GLU A 171 14.95 -24.21 -21.76
N ALA A 172 15.39 -23.60 -22.87
CA ALA A 172 15.20 -24.19 -24.20
C ALA A 172 15.96 -25.51 -24.37
N PHE A 173 17.22 -25.60 -23.91
CA PHE A 173 18.00 -26.85 -23.98
C PHE A 173 17.39 -27.98 -23.11
N LEU A 174 16.99 -27.66 -21.87
CA LEU A 174 16.32 -28.62 -20.98
C LEU A 174 14.98 -29.10 -21.56
N SER A 175 14.18 -28.18 -22.12
CA SER A 175 12.91 -28.52 -22.74
C SER A 175 13.08 -29.48 -23.92
N LEU A 176 14.10 -29.23 -24.78
CA LEU A 176 14.43 -30.14 -25.88
C LEU A 176 14.93 -31.50 -25.37
N LYS A 177 15.74 -31.51 -24.31
CA LYS A 177 16.33 -32.76 -23.76
C LYS A 177 15.25 -33.61 -23.07
N ILE A 178 14.39 -32.99 -22.25
CA ILE A 178 13.25 -33.66 -21.60
C ILE A 178 12.28 -34.21 -22.66
N GLN A 179 11.93 -33.40 -23.66
CA GLN A 179 11.06 -33.82 -24.75
C GLN A 179 11.56 -35.06 -25.51
N ASN A 180 12.89 -35.22 -25.66
CA ASN A 180 13.49 -36.33 -26.35
C ASN A 180 13.71 -37.60 -25.47
N GLN A 181 13.68 -37.41 -24.14
CA GLN A 181 14.02 -38.52 -23.20
C GLN A 181 12.85 -38.96 -22.34
N VAL A 182 11.80 -38.11 -22.20
CA VAL A 182 10.66 -38.37 -21.35
C VAL A 182 9.38 -38.48 -22.18
N PRO A 183 8.56 -39.53 -22.03
CA PRO A 183 7.27 -39.64 -22.72
C PRO A 183 6.34 -38.47 -22.40
N LYS A 184 5.52 -38.07 -23.39
CA LYS A 184 4.58 -36.93 -23.24
C LYS A 184 3.65 -37.08 -22.03
N ASN A 185 3.15 -38.25 -21.77
CA ASN A 185 2.27 -38.52 -20.63
C ASN A 185 2.99 -38.33 -19.28
N GLU A 186 4.26 -38.69 -19.18
CA GLU A 186 5.05 -38.47 -17.97
C GLU A 186 5.36 -36.96 -17.78
N ILE A 187 5.58 -36.19 -18.89
CA ILE A 187 5.73 -34.73 -18.83
C ILE A 187 4.42 -34.09 -18.33
N LEU A 188 3.26 -34.51 -18.84
CA LEU A 188 1.96 -34.03 -18.44
C LEU A 188 1.64 -34.37 -16.98
N GLU A 189 1.95 -35.57 -16.54
CA GLU A 189 1.82 -36.02 -15.16
C GLU A 189 2.66 -35.17 -14.24
N GLY A 190 3.93 -34.95 -14.57
CA GLY A 190 4.84 -34.12 -13.80
C GLY A 190 4.35 -32.69 -13.75
N TYR A 191 3.90 -32.14 -14.87
CA TYR A 191 3.34 -30.77 -14.93
C TYR A 191 2.09 -30.63 -14.05
N LEU A 192 1.10 -31.52 -14.22
CA LEU A 192 -0.15 -31.49 -13.46
C LEU A 192 0.06 -31.70 -11.95
N ASN A 193 1.11 -32.38 -11.55
CA ASN A 193 1.46 -32.58 -10.13
C ASN A 193 2.32 -31.48 -9.54
N THR A 194 2.84 -30.53 -10.35
CA THR A 194 3.80 -29.53 -9.86
C THR A 194 3.38 -28.09 -10.07
N ILE A 195 2.54 -27.80 -11.07
CA ILE A 195 2.16 -26.42 -11.40
C ILE A 195 1.28 -25.81 -10.31
N TYR A 196 1.42 -24.50 -10.11
CA TYR A 196 0.65 -23.72 -9.15
C TYR A 196 -0.68 -23.27 -9.74
N PHE A 197 -1.80 -23.64 -9.08
CA PHE A 197 -3.17 -23.32 -9.48
C PHE A 197 -3.79 -22.12 -8.74
N GLY A 198 -3.10 -21.55 -7.76
CA GLY A 198 -3.67 -20.56 -6.85
C GLY A 198 -4.11 -21.17 -5.52
N ARG A 199 -4.55 -20.34 -4.57
CA ARG A 199 -5.01 -20.75 -3.23
C ARG A 199 -4.03 -21.64 -2.46
N GLY A 200 -2.72 -21.49 -2.70
CA GLY A 200 -1.70 -22.35 -2.11
C GLY A 200 -1.69 -23.79 -2.63
N ALA A 201 -2.38 -24.08 -3.74
CA ALA A 201 -2.50 -25.43 -4.29
C ALA A 201 -1.47 -25.68 -5.40
N TYR A 202 -0.54 -26.59 -5.15
CA TYR A 202 0.39 -27.12 -6.14
C TYR A 202 -0.03 -28.53 -6.55
N GLY A 203 -0.23 -28.71 -7.84
CA GLY A 203 -0.76 -29.93 -8.42
C GLY A 203 -2.28 -29.98 -8.44
N ILE A 204 -2.78 -30.78 -9.40
CA ILE A 204 -4.21 -30.88 -9.75
C ILE A 204 -5.08 -31.42 -8.60
N GLN A 205 -4.56 -32.35 -7.79
CA GLN A 205 -5.28 -32.90 -6.65
C GLN A 205 -5.52 -31.84 -5.57
N ALA A 206 -4.47 -31.09 -5.22
CA ALA A 206 -4.57 -29.99 -4.27
C ALA A 206 -5.48 -28.87 -4.79
N ALA A 207 -5.42 -28.57 -6.10
CA ALA A 207 -6.28 -27.60 -6.75
C ALA A 207 -7.77 -28.01 -6.72
N ALA A 208 -8.06 -29.29 -6.99
CA ALA A 208 -9.42 -29.81 -6.91
C ALA A 208 -10.02 -29.65 -5.50
N GLN A 209 -9.22 -29.93 -4.48
CA GLN A 209 -9.61 -29.74 -3.08
C GLN A 209 -9.78 -28.24 -2.72
N ALA A 210 -8.83 -27.38 -3.11
CA ALA A 210 -8.84 -25.96 -2.77
C ALA A 210 -9.95 -25.16 -3.47
N PHE A 211 -10.35 -25.56 -4.67
CA PHE A 211 -11.36 -24.84 -5.45
C PHE A 211 -12.75 -25.47 -5.34
N PHE A 212 -12.86 -26.79 -5.14
CA PHE A 212 -14.11 -27.51 -5.25
C PHE A 212 -14.40 -28.50 -4.11
N ASP A 213 -13.48 -28.67 -3.15
CA ASP A 213 -13.58 -29.64 -2.02
C ASP A 213 -13.83 -31.07 -2.53
N LYS A 214 -13.07 -31.47 -3.59
CA LYS A 214 -13.19 -32.77 -4.28
C LYS A 214 -11.84 -33.37 -4.60
N ASP A 215 -11.80 -34.65 -4.83
CA ASP A 215 -10.65 -35.30 -5.47
C ASP A 215 -10.59 -34.95 -6.97
N ALA A 216 -9.37 -34.94 -7.53
CA ALA A 216 -9.16 -34.64 -8.94
C ALA A 216 -9.93 -35.56 -9.89
N LYS A 217 -10.07 -36.85 -9.53
CA LYS A 217 -10.82 -37.86 -10.30
C LYS A 217 -12.32 -37.52 -10.42
N ASP A 218 -12.88 -36.72 -9.50
CA ASP A 218 -14.30 -36.40 -9.43
C ASP A 218 -14.61 -34.99 -10.05
N LEU A 219 -13.62 -34.37 -10.67
CA LEU A 219 -13.80 -33.08 -11.35
C LEU A 219 -14.69 -33.24 -12.59
N THR A 220 -15.66 -32.36 -12.72
CA THR A 220 -16.50 -32.24 -13.93
C THR A 220 -15.77 -31.44 -15.02
N VAL A 221 -16.26 -31.49 -16.25
CA VAL A 221 -15.77 -30.68 -17.38
C VAL A 221 -15.67 -29.20 -17.00
N ARG A 222 -16.69 -28.65 -16.34
CA ARG A 222 -16.75 -27.24 -15.95
C ARG A 222 -15.69 -26.89 -14.88
N GLU A 223 -15.47 -27.77 -13.93
CA GLU A 223 -14.49 -27.57 -12.87
C GLU A 223 -13.07 -27.72 -13.41
N GLY A 224 -12.81 -28.70 -14.29
CA GLY A 224 -11.54 -28.85 -15.00
C GLY A 224 -11.20 -27.63 -15.86
N ALA A 225 -12.19 -27.09 -16.58
CA ALA A 225 -12.00 -25.87 -17.38
C ALA A 225 -11.69 -24.62 -16.50
N VAL A 226 -12.26 -24.53 -15.30
CA VAL A 226 -11.88 -23.47 -14.33
C VAL A 226 -10.43 -23.64 -13.89
N LEU A 227 -10.03 -24.84 -13.46
CA LEU A 227 -8.65 -25.08 -13.01
C LEU A 227 -7.63 -24.82 -14.14
N ALA A 228 -7.94 -25.23 -15.37
CA ALA A 228 -7.13 -24.88 -16.53
C ALA A 228 -7.05 -23.37 -16.79
N SER A 229 -8.14 -22.65 -16.54
CA SER A 229 -8.20 -21.20 -16.74
C SER A 229 -7.33 -20.41 -15.77
N VAL A 230 -7.34 -20.80 -14.48
CA VAL A 230 -6.60 -20.09 -13.43
C VAL A 230 -5.08 -20.21 -13.58
N LEU A 231 -4.56 -21.23 -14.29
CA LEU A 231 -3.14 -21.38 -14.58
C LEU A 231 -2.50 -20.15 -15.22
N ASN A 232 -3.26 -19.44 -16.06
CA ASN A 232 -2.76 -18.25 -16.76
C ASN A 232 -2.36 -17.13 -15.80
N SER A 233 -3.12 -16.92 -14.74
CA SER A 233 -2.85 -15.92 -13.69
C SER A 233 -3.58 -16.28 -12.40
N PRO A 234 -3.03 -17.19 -11.58
CA PRO A 234 -3.72 -17.75 -10.43
C PRO A 234 -4.22 -16.72 -9.41
N GLY A 235 -3.50 -15.60 -9.25
CA GLY A 235 -3.90 -14.53 -8.34
C GLY A 235 -5.05 -13.67 -8.89
N ASN A 236 -5.04 -13.36 -10.20
CA ASN A 236 -6.01 -12.44 -10.81
C ASN A 236 -7.29 -13.14 -11.31
N LEU A 237 -7.26 -14.47 -11.45
CA LEU A 237 -8.38 -15.27 -11.96
C LEU A 237 -9.08 -16.08 -10.86
N ASP A 238 -8.70 -15.89 -9.58
CA ASP A 238 -9.41 -16.52 -8.47
C ASP A 238 -10.75 -15.78 -8.21
N PRO A 239 -11.90 -16.45 -8.38
CA PRO A 239 -13.22 -15.83 -8.20
C PRO A 239 -13.49 -15.35 -6.76
N ALA A 240 -12.67 -15.74 -5.79
CA ALA A 240 -12.73 -15.27 -4.41
C ALA A 240 -12.15 -13.85 -4.24
N GLN A 241 -11.35 -13.35 -5.21
CA GLN A 241 -10.76 -12.00 -5.17
C GLN A 241 -11.75 -10.88 -5.56
N GLY A 242 -13.00 -11.21 -5.89
CA GLY A 242 -14.04 -10.23 -6.15
C GLY A 242 -14.64 -10.28 -7.56
N LYS A 243 -15.42 -9.24 -7.89
CA LYS A 243 -16.21 -9.19 -9.14
C LYS A 243 -15.34 -9.15 -10.40
N ASP A 244 -14.25 -8.38 -10.36
CA ASP A 244 -13.36 -8.20 -11.53
C ASP A 244 -12.59 -9.48 -11.85
N ALA A 245 -12.04 -10.14 -10.84
CA ALA A 245 -11.39 -11.44 -10.99
C ALA A 245 -12.37 -12.50 -11.54
N ARG A 246 -13.61 -12.49 -11.05
CA ARG A 246 -14.66 -13.38 -11.54
C ARG A 246 -15.01 -13.11 -13.01
N GLN A 247 -15.06 -11.84 -13.42
CA GLN A 247 -15.33 -11.47 -14.82
C GLN A 247 -14.16 -11.87 -15.74
N ALA A 248 -12.93 -11.65 -15.30
CA ALA A 248 -11.73 -12.08 -16.02
C ALA A 248 -11.67 -13.62 -16.16
N LEU A 249 -12.02 -14.35 -15.09
CA LEU A 249 -12.14 -15.81 -15.16
C LEU A 249 -13.15 -16.27 -16.18
N ILE A 250 -14.34 -15.64 -16.29
CA ILE A 250 -15.36 -16.01 -17.28
C ILE A 250 -14.78 -15.97 -18.70
N GLY A 251 -14.07 -14.90 -19.05
CA GLY A 251 -13.46 -14.78 -20.38
C GLY A 251 -12.44 -15.88 -20.67
N ARG A 252 -11.57 -16.19 -19.71
CA ARG A 252 -10.57 -17.26 -19.86
C ARG A 252 -11.22 -18.66 -19.88
N TYR A 253 -12.23 -18.89 -19.05
CA TYR A 253 -13.00 -20.12 -18.99
C TYR A 253 -13.69 -20.43 -20.34
N GLN A 254 -14.29 -19.44 -20.98
CA GLN A 254 -14.88 -19.57 -22.32
C GLN A 254 -13.82 -19.90 -23.36
N TYR A 255 -12.64 -19.25 -23.29
CA TYR A 255 -11.51 -19.54 -24.17
C TYR A 255 -11.06 -21.01 -24.07
N VAL A 256 -11.01 -21.55 -22.83
CA VAL A 256 -10.61 -22.98 -22.61
C VAL A 256 -11.64 -23.93 -23.21
N LEU A 257 -12.93 -23.72 -22.92
CA LEU A 257 -14.00 -24.59 -23.46
C LEU A 257 -14.08 -24.55 -24.98
N ASN A 258 -13.96 -23.36 -25.59
CA ASN A 258 -13.88 -23.23 -27.04
C ASN A 258 -12.64 -23.95 -27.61
N GLY A 259 -11.52 -23.87 -26.92
CA GLY A 259 -10.31 -24.57 -27.29
C GLY A 259 -10.46 -26.09 -27.26
N MET A 260 -11.18 -26.65 -26.29
CA MET A 260 -11.51 -28.08 -26.22
C MET A 260 -12.41 -28.49 -27.38
N ALA A 261 -13.37 -27.67 -27.78
CA ALA A 261 -14.21 -27.92 -28.93
C ALA A 261 -13.42 -27.86 -30.24
N GLU A 262 -12.54 -26.85 -30.41
CA GLU A 262 -11.66 -26.75 -31.60
C GLU A 262 -10.66 -27.91 -31.70
N MET A 263 -10.28 -28.52 -30.58
CA MET A 263 -9.45 -29.72 -30.52
C MET A 263 -10.24 -31.03 -30.69
N GLU A 264 -11.55 -30.94 -30.86
CA GLU A 264 -12.48 -32.09 -30.99
C GLU A 264 -12.45 -33.03 -29.75
N THR A 265 -11.97 -32.55 -28.59
CA THR A 265 -11.94 -33.30 -27.33
C THR A 265 -13.22 -33.10 -26.50
N LEU A 266 -14.04 -32.11 -26.86
CA LEU A 266 -15.35 -31.86 -26.26
C LEU A 266 -16.36 -31.52 -27.37
N PRO A 267 -17.56 -32.16 -27.43
CA PRO A 267 -18.59 -31.77 -28.36
C PRO A 267 -18.99 -30.29 -28.24
N GLU A 268 -19.20 -29.62 -29.35
CA GLU A 268 -19.46 -28.17 -29.42
C GLU A 268 -20.69 -27.76 -28.59
N ASP A 269 -21.78 -28.53 -28.67
CA ASP A 269 -23.00 -28.30 -27.89
C ASP A 269 -22.78 -28.42 -26.37
N VAL A 270 -21.87 -29.32 -25.93
CA VAL A 270 -21.48 -29.48 -24.54
C VAL A 270 -20.61 -28.32 -24.09
N ALA A 271 -19.67 -27.87 -24.92
CA ALA A 271 -18.82 -26.71 -24.67
C ALA A 271 -19.64 -25.43 -24.52
N GLU A 272 -20.56 -25.17 -25.46
CA GLU A 272 -21.47 -24.02 -25.38
C GLU A 272 -22.33 -24.02 -24.11
N LYS A 273 -22.91 -25.18 -23.78
CA LYS A 273 -23.73 -25.33 -22.57
C LYS A 273 -22.93 -25.11 -21.29
N ALA A 274 -21.70 -25.60 -21.25
CA ALA A 274 -20.79 -25.39 -20.14
C ALA A 274 -20.39 -23.92 -20.00
N ALA A 275 -20.13 -23.21 -21.13
CA ALA A 275 -19.66 -21.83 -21.16
C ALA A 275 -20.67 -20.80 -20.62
N ARG A 276 -21.97 -21.16 -20.54
CA ARG A 276 -23.03 -20.23 -20.09
C ARG A 276 -22.92 -19.81 -18.63
N LYS A 277 -22.31 -20.64 -17.77
CA LYS A 277 -22.23 -20.38 -16.32
C LYS A 277 -21.04 -21.09 -15.68
N LEU A 278 -20.30 -20.40 -14.82
CA LEU A 278 -19.27 -21.00 -13.97
C LEU A 278 -19.87 -22.05 -13.01
N PRO A 279 -19.10 -23.10 -12.61
CA PRO A 279 -19.50 -24.00 -11.55
C PRO A 279 -19.71 -23.27 -10.23
N LYS A 280 -20.32 -23.93 -9.25
CA LYS A 280 -20.38 -23.43 -7.88
C LYS A 280 -19.01 -23.60 -7.23
N PHE A 281 -18.59 -22.59 -6.46
CA PHE A 281 -17.41 -22.68 -5.62
C PHE A 281 -17.86 -22.88 -4.18
N PRO A 282 -17.26 -23.81 -3.42
CA PRO A 282 -17.49 -23.91 -1.98
C PRO A 282 -16.99 -22.66 -1.27
N GLU A 283 -17.52 -22.38 -0.11
CA GLU A 283 -16.96 -21.35 0.77
C GLU A 283 -15.55 -21.78 1.19
N ILE A 284 -14.59 -20.85 1.09
CA ILE A 284 -13.22 -21.12 1.52
C ILE A 284 -13.25 -21.25 3.02
N ARG A 285 -12.88 -22.42 3.57
CA ARG A 285 -12.64 -22.57 5.00
C ARG A 285 -11.54 -21.60 5.39
N SER A 286 -11.85 -20.68 6.30
CA SER A 286 -10.91 -19.68 6.78
C SER A 286 -9.69 -20.39 7.36
N GLN A 287 -8.50 -20.10 6.81
CA GLN A 287 -7.27 -20.56 7.44
C GLN A 287 -7.02 -19.65 8.64
N ASP A 288 -6.99 -20.17 9.85
CA ASP A 288 -6.78 -19.43 11.10
C ASP A 288 -5.53 -18.54 11.06
N GLN A 289 -4.54 -18.87 10.22
CA GLN A 289 -3.34 -18.08 10.03
C GLN A 289 -3.60 -16.65 9.47
N TYR A 290 -4.73 -16.41 8.82
CA TYR A 290 -5.12 -15.09 8.30
C TYR A 290 -6.08 -14.33 9.24
N GLY A 291 -6.40 -14.88 10.40
CA GLY A 291 -7.29 -14.24 11.37
C GLY A 291 -6.73 -12.92 11.92
N GLY A 292 -7.64 -12.01 12.31
CA GLY A 292 -7.32 -10.71 12.88
C GLY A 292 -6.61 -9.77 11.89
N GLN A 293 -5.67 -8.98 12.39
CA GLN A 293 -4.86 -8.05 11.58
C GLN A 293 -3.79 -8.77 10.74
N ARG A 294 -3.45 -10.00 11.10
CA ARG A 294 -2.39 -10.78 10.45
C ARG A 294 -2.65 -11.00 8.96
N GLY A 295 -3.90 -11.26 8.58
CA GLY A 295 -4.28 -11.43 7.17
C GLY A 295 -3.97 -10.19 6.34
N HIS A 296 -4.30 -8.99 6.84
CA HIS A 296 -4.00 -7.73 6.16
C HIS A 296 -2.50 -7.54 5.98
N MET A 297 -1.69 -7.78 7.04
CA MET A 297 -0.22 -7.70 6.95
C MET A 297 0.36 -8.66 5.92
N LEU A 298 -0.06 -9.93 5.94
CA LEU A 298 0.42 -10.94 5.00
C LEU A 298 0.08 -10.58 3.56
N MET A 299 -1.10 -10.00 3.31
CA MET A 299 -1.48 -9.56 1.96
C MET A 299 -0.66 -8.36 1.50
N MET A 300 -0.31 -7.41 2.38
CA MET A 300 0.61 -6.32 2.06
C MET A 300 2.01 -6.85 1.71
N VAL A 301 2.54 -7.77 2.51
CA VAL A 301 3.83 -8.44 2.21
C VAL A 301 3.79 -9.18 0.88
N LYS A 302 2.70 -9.90 0.60
CA LYS A 302 2.53 -10.61 -0.68
C LYS A 302 2.48 -9.66 -1.87
N LYS A 303 1.81 -8.52 -1.72
CA LYS A 303 1.75 -7.47 -2.75
C LYS A 303 3.15 -6.91 -3.03
N GLU A 304 3.89 -6.49 -2.00
CA GLU A 304 5.22 -5.92 -2.16
C GLU A 304 6.22 -6.94 -2.71
N LEU A 305 6.16 -8.22 -2.30
CA LEU A 305 6.97 -9.30 -2.91
C LEU A 305 6.75 -9.38 -4.43
N ARG A 306 5.50 -9.27 -4.91
CA ARG A 306 5.19 -9.25 -6.34
C ARG A 306 5.76 -8.02 -7.03
N GLU A 307 5.68 -6.86 -6.42
CA GLU A 307 6.25 -5.59 -6.91
C GLU A 307 7.78 -5.68 -7.00
N GLN A 308 8.43 -6.39 -6.07
CA GLN A 308 9.86 -6.71 -6.13
C GLN A 308 10.20 -7.81 -7.15
N GLY A 309 9.21 -8.36 -7.85
CA GLY A 309 9.38 -9.30 -8.96
C GLY A 309 9.37 -10.78 -8.57
N PHE A 310 9.03 -11.12 -7.33
CA PHE A 310 8.84 -12.52 -6.92
C PHE A 310 7.54 -13.08 -7.52
N SER A 311 7.62 -14.26 -8.14
CA SER A 311 6.44 -14.94 -8.65
C SER A 311 5.63 -15.58 -7.52
N ASP A 312 4.32 -15.83 -7.74
CA ASP A 312 3.48 -16.52 -6.77
C ASP A 312 4.04 -17.90 -6.38
N ALA A 313 4.63 -18.62 -7.33
CA ALA A 313 5.30 -19.89 -7.06
C ALA A 313 6.46 -19.76 -6.05
N GLN A 314 7.22 -18.67 -6.14
CA GLN A 314 8.30 -18.37 -5.21
C GLN A 314 7.78 -17.98 -3.84
N ILE A 315 6.75 -17.15 -3.82
CA ILE A 315 6.12 -16.67 -2.58
C ILE A 315 5.51 -17.82 -1.81
N GLU A 316 4.80 -18.73 -2.49
CA GLU A 316 4.04 -19.81 -1.84
C GLU A 316 4.88 -21.07 -1.56
N GLY A 317 5.88 -21.35 -2.39
CA GLY A 317 6.60 -22.63 -2.35
C GLY A 317 8.12 -22.54 -2.47
N GLY A 318 8.68 -21.32 -2.53
CA GLY A 318 10.12 -21.11 -2.73
C GLY A 318 10.97 -21.13 -1.45
N GLY A 319 10.39 -21.38 -0.28
CA GLY A 319 11.12 -21.45 0.98
C GLY A 319 11.74 -20.13 1.42
N LEU A 320 11.16 -19.01 1.00
CA LEU A 320 11.68 -17.69 1.33
C LEU A 320 11.61 -17.42 2.83
N ARG A 321 12.55 -16.61 3.30
CA ARG A 321 12.56 -16.05 4.65
C ARG A 321 12.44 -14.54 4.52
N VAL A 322 11.22 -14.03 4.73
CA VAL A 322 10.88 -12.61 4.57
C VAL A 322 10.93 -11.94 5.93
N THR A 323 11.83 -10.97 6.11
CA THR A 323 11.84 -10.10 7.29
C THR A 323 11.08 -8.83 6.95
N THR A 324 10.04 -8.52 7.72
CA THR A 324 9.21 -7.34 7.52
C THR A 324 9.66 -6.17 8.39
N THR A 325 9.06 -5.01 8.16
CA THR A 325 9.26 -3.81 8.98
C THR A 325 8.33 -3.75 10.19
N PHE A 326 7.28 -4.58 10.24
CA PHE A 326 6.32 -4.60 11.33
C PHE A 326 6.97 -4.99 12.67
N THR A 327 6.72 -4.23 13.72
CA THR A 327 7.15 -4.58 15.08
C THR A 327 5.97 -5.11 15.89
N LYS A 328 6.23 -6.14 16.72
CA LYS A 328 5.20 -6.69 17.61
C LYS A 328 4.61 -5.63 18.54
N ASN A 329 5.46 -4.70 18.99
CA ASN A 329 5.05 -3.64 19.91
C ASN A 329 4.06 -2.69 19.24
N ALA A 330 4.42 -2.12 18.08
CA ALA A 330 3.54 -1.20 17.35
C ALA A 330 2.23 -1.88 16.91
N MET A 331 2.28 -3.16 16.49
CA MET A 331 1.07 -3.91 16.13
C MET A 331 0.13 -4.10 17.32
N ARG A 332 0.67 -4.51 18.49
CA ARG A 332 -0.12 -4.65 19.71
C ARG A 332 -0.67 -3.31 20.20
N ALA A 333 0.15 -2.26 20.12
CA ALA A 333 -0.25 -0.91 20.49
C ALA A 333 -1.44 -0.43 19.64
N ALA A 334 -1.40 -0.64 18.32
CA ALA A 334 -2.50 -0.27 17.42
C ALA A 334 -3.80 -1.04 17.73
N GLU A 335 -3.72 -2.36 17.93
CA GLU A 335 -4.87 -3.18 18.28
C GLU A 335 -5.46 -2.81 19.65
N GLN A 336 -4.61 -2.55 20.63
CA GLN A 336 -5.04 -2.16 21.97
C GLN A 336 -5.68 -0.78 21.99
N ALA A 337 -5.06 0.21 21.34
CA ALA A 337 -5.60 1.55 21.25
C ALA A 337 -7.00 1.57 20.62
N VAL A 338 -7.17 0.85 19.51
CA VAL A 338 -8.50 0.77 18.88
C VAL A 338 -9.49 0.04 19.77
N ARG A 339 -9.09 -1.01 20.49
CA ARG A 339 -9.98 -1.74 21.40
C ARG A 339 -10.40 -0.91 22.60
N GLU A 340 -9.50 -0.06 23.11
CA GLU A 340 -9.75 0.78 24.30
C GLU A 340 -10.58 2.03 23.95
N GLU A 341 -10.32 2.64 22.79
CA GLU A 341 -10.89 3.96 22.46
C GLU A 341 -12.08 3.92 21.48
N ARG A 342 -12.18 2.87 20.67
CA ARG A 342 -13.26 2.79 19.67
C ARG A 342 -14.60 2.62 20.35
N PRO A 343 -15.60 3.47 20.06
CA PRO A 343 -16.94 3.33 20.65
C PRO A 343 -17.61 2.02 20.21
N ASP A 344 -18.29 1.39 21.17
CA ASP A 344 -19.03 0.15 20.97
C ASP A 344 -20.41 0.37 20.32
N GLY A 345 -20.97 -0.69 19.74
CA GLY A 345 -22.35 -0.73 19.26
C GLY A 345 -22.61 -0.04 17.93
N LEU A 346 -21.61 0.61 17.33
CA LEU A 346 -21.75 1.29 16.04
C LEU A 346 -21.55 0.31 14.87
N LYS A 347 -22.61 0.10 14.09
CA LYS A 347 -22.56 -0.76 12.91
C LYS A 347 -21.74 -0.09 11.79
N GLN A 348 -20.92 -0.89 11.12
CA GLN A 348 -20.10 -0.47 9.98
C GLN A 348 -19.13 0.69 10.29
N LEU A 349 -18.79 0.93 11.55
CA LEU A 349 -17.74 1.85 11.93
C LEU A 349 -16.38 1.18 11.65
N HIS A 350 -15.54 1.85 10.87
CA HIS A 350 -14.19 1.42 10.53
C HIS A 350 -13.18 2.35 11.17
N THR A 351 -12.17 1.76 11.79
CA THR A 351 -11.02 2.49 12.34
C THR A 351 -9.78 2.02 11.63
N ALA A 352 -8.91 2.92 11.26
CA ALA A 352 -7.60 2.58 10.72
C ALA A 352 -6.50 3.32 11.47
N VAL A 353 -5.39 2.62 11.68
CA VAL A 353 -4.16 3.19 12.27
C VAL A 353 -3.00 2.78 11.38
N ALA A 354 -2.07 3.71 11.13
CA ALA A 354 -0.81 3.43 10.47
C ALA A 354 0.32 4.18 11.16
N SER A 355 1.45 3.50 11.40
CA SER A 355 2.60 4.07 12.10
C SER A 355 3.88 3.83 11.32
N ILE A 356 4.57 4.91 10.96
CA ILE A 356 5.77 4.95 10.11
C ILE A 356 6.96 5.44 10.93
N HIS A 357 8.11 4.81 10.73
CA HIS A 357 9.38 5.30 11.28
C HIS A 357 9.91 6.45 10.41
N PRO A 358 10.05 7.69 10.94
CA PRO A 358 10.30 8.87 10.13
C PRO A 358 11.56 8.81 9.25
N ARG A 359 12.66 8.31 9.80
CA ARG A 359 13.95 8.30 9.08
C ARG A 359 14.02 7.31 7.93
N THR A 360 13.22 6.24 7.95
CA THR A 360 13.39 5.12 7.01
C THR A 360 12.18 4.87 6.11
N GLY A 361 10.99 5.38 6.44
CA GLY A 361 9.73 5.02 5.77
C GLY A 361 9.19 3.63 6.16
N ALA A 362 9.83 2.93 7.10
CA ALA A 362 9.42 1.59 7.51
C ALA A 362 8.05 1.61 8.22
N LEU A 363 7.07 0.88 7.70
CA LEU A 363 5.76 0.72 8.31
C LEU A 363 5.86 -0.21 9.53
N ARG A 364 5.75 0.34 10.73
CA ARG A 364 5.98 -0.35 12.00
C ARG A 364 4.75 -1.03 12.57
N GLY A 365 3.59 -0.45 12.37
CA GLY A 365 2.32 -0.98 12.87
C GLY A 365 1.13 -0.51 12.06
N ILE A 366 0.10 -1.34 12.01
CA ILE A 366 -1.19 -1.01 11.41
C ILE A 366 -2.34 -1.57 12.23
N TYR A 367 -3.48 -0.89 12.12
CA TYR A 367 -4.80 -1.49 12.33
C TYR A 367 -5.61 -1.23 11.06
N ALA A 368 -5.99 -2.29 10.36
CA ALA A 368 -6.54 -2.20 9.01
C ALA A 368 -8.09 -2.27 8.96
N GLY A 369 -8.74 -2.20 10.12
CA GLY A 369 -10.18 -2.38 10.29
C GLY A 369 -10.52 -3.66 11.01
N GLN A 370 -11.57 -4.36 10.56
CA GLN A 370 -12.02 -5.60 11.17
C GLN A 370 -11.07 -6.77 10.91
N ASP A 371 -11.37 -7.91 11.54
CA ASP A 371 -10.75 -9.18 11.24
C ASP A 371 -10.77 -9.46 9.73
N TYR A 372 -9.61 -9.76 9.15
CA TYR A 372 -9.42 -10.07 7.73
C TYR A 372 -10.39 -11.14 7.21
N LEU A 373 -10.71 -12.15 8.04
CA LEU A 373 -11.65 -13.20 7.68
C LEU A 373 -13.10 -12.72 7.59
N LYS A 374 -13.42 -11.58 8.21
CA LYS A 374 -14.75 -10.94 8.14
C LYS A 374 -14.82 -9.90 7.03
N SER A 375 -13.74 -9.16 6.82
CA SER A 375 -13.61 -8.16 5.76
C SER A 375 -12.16 -8.06 5.31
N GLN A 376 -11.94 -8.22 4.01
CA GLN A 376 -10.61 -8.11 3.40
C GLN A 376 -10.23 -6.66 3.05
N ILE A 377 -11.14 -5.71 3.25
CA ILE A 377 -10.86 -4.29 3.02
C ILE A 377 -9.83 -3.83 4.06
N ASN A 378 -8.69 -3.37 3.58
CA ASN A 378 -7.66 -2.76 4.42
C ASN A 378 -7.89 -1.25 4.45
N TRP A 379 -8.54 -0.75 5.51
CA TRP A 379 -8.85 0.67 5.68
C TRP A 379 -7.62 1.55 5.88
N ALA A 380 -6.48 0.98 6.30
CA ALA A 380 -5.22 1.71 6.33
C ALA A 380 -4.67 2.04 4.93
N VAL A 381 -5.16 1.34 3.89
CA VAL A 381 -4.84 1.56 2.46
C VAL A 381 -5.99 2.21 1.69
N ALA A 382 -7.25 1.86 2.01
CA ALA A 382 -8.42 2.38 1.31
C ALA A 382 -8.60 3.89 1.51
N GLY A 383 -8.39 4.37 2.74
CA GLY A 383 -8.40 5.80 3.05
C GLY A 383 -9.78 6.45 3.17
N GLY A 384 -9.75 7.77 3.31
CA GLY A 384 -10.88 8.67 3.41
C GLY A 384 -10.44 10.14 3.21
N MET A 385 -11.36 11.07 3.34
CA MET A 385 -11.03 12.50 3.26
C MET A 385 -10.31 12.94 4.54
N PRO A 386 -9.05 13.42 4.48
CA PRO A 386 -8.25 13.73 5.66
C PRO A 386 -8.67 15.02 6.37
N GLY A 387 -9.51 15.83 5.75
CA GLY A 387 -9.96 17.09 6.32
C GLY A 387 -8.79 18.02 6.65
N SER A 388 -8.93 18.80 7.71
CA SER A 388 -7.92 19.76 8.15
C SER A 388 -6.53 19.21 8.46
N THR A 389 -6.31 17.88 8.43
CA THR A 389 -4.92 17.37 8.52
C THR A 389 -4.10 17.76 7.29
N PHE A 390 -4.74 18.11 6.18
CA PHE A 390 -4.06 18.60 4.98
C PHE A 390 -3.43 19.99 5.16
N LYS A 391 -3.88 20.76 6.16
CA LYS A 391 -3.35 22.08 6.51
C LYS A 391 -1.86 22.08 6.86
N ALA A 392 -1.31 20.96 7.34
CA ALA A 392 0.13 20.83 7.58
C ALA A 392 0.96 21.04 6.30
N PHE A 393 0.45 20.55 5.16
CA PHE A 393 1.10 20.76 3.86
C PHE A 393 0.94 22.19 3.36
N ALA A 394 -0.19 22.83 3.68
CA ALA A 394 -0.44 24.22 3.35
C ALA A 394 0.48 25.18 4.14
N VAL A 395 0.72 24.93 5.43
CA VAL A 395 1.72 25.65 6.23
C VAL A 395 3.10 25.52 5.61
N ALA A 396 3.54 24.28 5.31
CA ALA A 396 4.86 24.07 4.69
C ALA A 396 4.98 24.74 3.31
N ALA A 397 3.91 24.73 2.51
CA ALA A 397 3.87 25.38 1.21
C ALA A 397 3.90 26.91 1.32
N ALA A 398 3.17 27.49 2.27
CA ALA A 398 3.16 28.93 2.50
C ALA A 398 4.53 29.44 2.96
N ILE A 399 5.19 28.75 3.90
CA ILE A 399 6.55 29.10 4.32
C ILE A 399 7.53 28.96 3.14
N LYS A 400 7.39 27.94 2.30
CA LYS A 400 8.18 27.77 1.08
C LYS A 400 7.93 28.89 0.07
N ASP A 401 6.76 29.51 0.09
CA ASP A 401 6.35 30.62 -0.78
C ASP A 401 6.72 32.01 -0.22
N GLY A 402 7.35 32.06 0.95
CA GLY A 402 7.89 33.30 1.55
C GLY A 402 7.10 33.86 2.73
N PHE A 403 5.97 33.22 3.10
CA PHE A 403 5.25 33.60 4.31
C PHE A 403 5.95 33.13 5.58
N SER A 404 5.70 33.82 6.68
CA SER A 404 6.13 33.46 8.02
C SER A 404 4.97 32.94 8.88
N LEU A 405 5.27 32.30 10.01
CA LEU A 405 4.26 31.87 10.98
C LEU A 405 3.50 33.03 11.64
N THR A 406 4.04 34.27 11.54
CA THR A 406 3.45 35.48 12.11
C THR A 406 2.60 36.24 11.12
N ASP A 407 2.68 35.94 9.82
CA ASP A 407 1.82 36.59 8.82
C ASP A 407 0.35 36.30 9.09
N THR A 408 -0.49 37.29 8.83
CA THR A 408 -1.89 37.27 9.23
C THR A 408 -2.82 37.08 8.04
N PHE A 409 -3.94 36.39 8.30
CA PHE A 409 -4.96 36.05 7.32
C PHE A 409 -6.36 36.27 7.90
N ASP A 410 -7.37 36.40 7.04
CA ASP A 410 -8.75 36.66 7.46
C ASP A 410 -9.37 35.38 8.08
N GLY A 411 -9.61 35.45 9.39
CA GLY A 411 -10.25 34.39 10.18
C GLY A 411 -11.76 34.61 10.38
N ASN A 412 -12.38 35.65 9.82
CA ASN A 412 -13.82 35.86 9.92
C ASN A 412 -14.60 34.83 9.14
N SER A 413 -15.77 34.44 9.63
CA SER A 413 -16.64 33.43 9.04
C SER A 413 -17.97 34.06 8.61
N PRO A 414 -18.46 33.77 7.38
CA PRO A 414 -17.85 32.94 6.34
C PRO A 414 -16.84 33.72 5.48
N TYR A 415 -15.87 33.00 4.86
CA TYR A 415 -15.08 33.50 3.74
C TYR A 415 -15.89 33.34 2.45
N VAL A 416 -16.20 34.44 1.76
CA VAL A 416 -17.06 34.43 0.57
C VAL A 416 -16.23 34.63 -0.70
N PHE A 417 -16.28 33.65 -1.62
CA PHE A 417 -15.63 33.75 -2.92
C PHE A 417 -16.34 34.69 -3.88
N PRO A 418 -15.66 35.18 -4.93
CA PRO A 418 -16.27 36.07 -5.92
C PRO A 418 -17.48 35.49 -6.67
N ASP A 419 -17.61 34.17 -6.74
CA ASP A 419 -18.75 33.48 -7.36
C ASP A 419 -19.95 33.30 -6.42
N GLY A 420 -19.82 33.75 -5.17
CA GLY A 420 -20.86 33.69 -4.14
C GLY A 420 -20.90 32.40 -3.37
N THR A 421 -19.97 31.45 -3.63
CA THR A 421 -19.75 30.30 -2.73
C THR A 421 -19.01 30.75 -1.47
N ASP A 422 -19.16 30.01 -0.39
CA ASP A 422 -18.57 30.34 0.89
C ASP A 422 -17.95 29.17 1.62
N VAL A 423 -17.07 29.49 2.57
CA VAL A 423 -16.45 28.54 3.52
C VAL A 423 -16.63 29.05 4.92
N GLU A 424 -17.17 28.20 5.79
CA GLU A 424 -17.37 28.52 7.20
C GLU A 424 -16.29 27.87 8.10
N ASN A 425 -15.99 28.53 9.20
CA ASN A 425 -15.27 27.96 10.31
C ASN A 425 -16.15 26.97 11.09
N GLN A 426 -15.55 26.03 11.81
CA GLN A 426 -16.29 25.12 12.67
C GLN A 426 -17.13 25.91 13.68
N GLY A 427 -18.43 25.64 13.70
CA GLY A 427 -19.37 26.39 14.55
C GLY A 427 -19.58 27.84 14.12
N ASN A 428 -19.21 28.21 12.92
CA ASN A 428 -19.28 29.55 12.36
C ASN A 428 -18.61 30.64 13.26
N THR A 429 -17.46 30.27 13.85
CA THR A 429 -16.73 31.13 14.81
C THR A 429 -15.90 32.13 14.06
N ASP A 430 -15.99 33.41 14.49
CA ASP A 430 -15.12 34.52 14.03
C ASP A 430 -13.83 34.54 14.83
N TYR A 431 -12.70 34.61 14.13
CA TYR A 431 -11.36 34.73 14.73
C TYR A 431 -10.70 36.07 14.46
N GLY A 432 -11.42 36.99 13.79
CA GLY A 432 -10.91 38.32 13.42
C GLY A 432 -10.27 38.34 12.03
N SER A 433 -10.12 39.58 11.50
CA SER A 433 -9.63 39.82 10.15
C SER A 433 -8.10 39.70 9.97
N ALA A 434 -7.36 39.48 11.05
CA ALA A 434 -5.89 39.35 11.02
C ALA A 434 -5.42 38.36 12.08
N ILE A 435 -5.59 37.06 11.78
CA ILE A 435 -5.12 35.97 12.64
C ILE A 435 -3.81 35.40 12.09
N SER A 436 -2.80 35.24 12.93
CA SER A 436 -1.51 34.69 12.48
C SER A 436 -1.64 33.24 11.93
N MET A 437 -0.79 32.87 10.98
CA MET A 437 -0.72 31.46 10.47
C MET A 437 -0.57 30.47 11.62
N LEU A 438 0.24 30.83 12.63
CA LEU A 438 0.44 30.02 13.83
C LEU A 438 -0.87 29.75 14.56
N THR A 439 -1.60 30.82 14.91
CA THR A 439 -2.89 30.73 15.63
C THR A 439 -3.98 30.08 14.77
N ALA A 440 -3.99 30.36 13.46
CA ALA A 440 -4.88 29.70 12.51
C ALA A 440 -4.63 28.19 12.42
N THR A 441 -3.36 27.75 12.54
CA THR A 441 -2.98 26.33 12.58
C THR A 441 -3.40 25.67 13.88
N GLU A 442 -3.14 26.31 15.01
CA GLU A 442 -3.52 25.88 16.36
C GLU A 442 -5.02 25.59 16.46
N ASN A 443 -5.83 26.56 16.01
CA ASN A 443 -7.30 26.49 16.11
C ASN A 443 -7.96 25.87 14.86
N SER A 444 -7.18 25.50 13.86
CA SER A 444 -7.68 24.90 12.62
C SER A 444 -8.67 25.76 11.84
N VAL A 445 -8.45 27.08 11.76
CA VAL A 445 -9.35 28.07 11.16
C VAL A 445 -9.44 27.88 9.65
N ASN A 446 -10.64 27.54 9.13
CA ASN A 446 -10.82 27.22 7.71
C ASN A 446 -10.65 28.44 6.82
N THR A 447 -11.27 29.56 7.20
CA THR A 447 -11.29 30.82 6.44
C THR A 447 -9.90 31.38 6.26
N ALA A 448 -9.08 31.42 7.32
CA ALA A 448 -7.70 31.86 7.26
C ALA A 448 -6.83 30.96 6.32
N PHE A 449 -7.07 29.65 6.30
CA PHE A 449 -6.36 28.76 5.36
C PHE A 449 -6.81 28.95 3.90
N VAL A 450 -8.06 29.32 3.66
CA VAL A 450 -8.53 29.70 2.32
C VAL A 450 -7.91 31.00 1.90
N ASP A 451 -7.93 32.03 2.77
CA ASP A 451 -7.32 33.34 2.51
C ASP A 451 -5.81 33.19 2.23
N MET A 452 -5.09 32.44 3.05
CA MET A 452 -3.69 32.09 2.82
C MET A 452 -3.48 31.39 1.45
N THR A 453 -4.34 30.43 1.11
CA THR A 453 -4.21 29.71 -0.16
C THR A 453 -4.37 30.64 -1.36
N VAL A 454 -5.31 31.57 -1.33
CA VAL A 454 -5.52 32.53 -2.43
C VAL A 454 -4.51 33.68 -2.42
N SER A 455 -3.85 33.93 -1.30
CA SER A 455 -2.78 34.94 -1.17
C SER A 455 -1.44 34.45 -1.72
N MET A 456 -1.25 33.15 -1.87
CA MET A 456 -0.08 32.54 -2.50
C MET A 456 -0.15 32.66 -4.04
N ASP A 457 1.00 32.82 -4.70
CA ASP A 457 1.09 32.67 -6.16
C ASP A 457 0.85 31.23 -6.58
N ASP A 458 -0.27 30.94 -7.29
CA ASP A 458 -0.70 29.58 -7.64
C ASP A 458 -0.80 28.65 -6.40
N GLY A 459 -1.31 29.20 -5.30
CA GLY A 459 -1.34 28.55 -3.99
C GLY A 459 -1.91 27.13 -3.97
N PRO A 460 -3.08 26.88 -4.61
CA PRO A 460 -3.63 25.53 -4.65
C PRO A 460 -2.67 24.49 -5.23
N GLN A 461 -1.94 24.82 -6.32
CA GLN A 461 -0.98 23.90 -6.94
C GLN A 461 0.27 23.72 -6.08
N LYS A 462 0.79 24.80 -5.48
CA LYS A 462 1.96 24.74 -4.59
C LYS A 462 1.69 23.87 -3.35
N ILE A 463 0.48 23.93 -2.80
CA ILE A 463 0.07 23.04 -1.71
C ILE A 463 0.05 21.58 -2.15
N ILE A 464 -0.52 21.30 -3.34
CA ILE A 464 -0.52 19.94 -3.91
C ILE A 464 0.90 19.45 -4.15
N ASP A 465 1.75 20.26 -4.78
CA ASP A 465 3.13 19.88 -5.08
C ASP A 465 3.91 19.59 -3.79
N THR A 466 3.75 20.43 -2.77
CA THR A 466 4.37 20.21 -1.45
C THR A 466 3.85 18.94 -0.77
N ALA A 467 2.54 18.67 -0.83
CA ALA A 467 1.97 17.44 -0.29
C ALA A 467 2.50 16.19 -1.03
N VAL A 468 2.62 16.26 -2.36
CA VAL A 468 3.16 15.17 -3.19
C VAL A 468 4.65 14.95 -2.91
N ASP A 469 5.43 16.03 -2.84
CA ASP A 469 6.87 15.94 -2.50
C ASP A 469 7.08 15.31 -1.11
N LEU A 470 6.18 15.55 -0.16
CA LEU A 470 6.20 14.96 1.18
C LEU A 470 5.69 13.50 1.22
N GLY A 471 5.02 12.99 0.17
CA GLY A 471 4.63 11.58 0.07
C GLY A 471 3.16 11.30 -0.18
N ILE A 472 2.31 12.31 -0.40
CA ILE A 472 0.93 12.08 -0.84
C ILE A 472 0.94 11.60 -2.30
N PRO A 473 0.22 10.51 -2.64
CA PRO A 473 0.18 10.03 -4.01
C PRO A 473 -0.36 11.07 -4.99
N LYS A 474 0.38 11.37 -6.06
CA LYS A 474 -0.03 12.33 -7.10
C LYS A 474 -1.39 12.02 -7.74
N GLY A 475 -1.78 10.74 -7.75
CA GLY A 475 -3.05 10.25 -8.29
C GLY A 475 -4.15 10.09 -7.23
N ALA A 476 -4.03 10.69 -6.04
CA ALA A 476 -5.04 10.58 -4.99
C ALA A 476 -6.41 11.07 -5.51
N PRO A 477 -7.47 10.26 -5.36
CA PRO A 477 -8.80 10.65 -5.86
C PRO A 477 -9.27 11.97 -5.24
N GLY A 478 -9.69 12.91 -6.06
CA GLY A 478 -10.18 14.22 -5.61
C GLY A 478 -9.08 15.26 -5.32
N LEU A 479 -7.81 14.95 -5.52
CA LEU A 479 -6.71 15.91 -5.37
C LEU A 479 -6.68 16.87 -6.57
N LYS A 480 -7.21 18.07 -6.38
CA LYS A 480 -7.34 19.09 -7.42
C LYS A 480 -6.88 20.45 -6.90
N PRO A 481 -6.35 21.34 -7.79
CA PRO A 481 -5.90 22.66 -7.40
C PRO A 481 -7.09 23.63 -7.23
N GLU A 482 -7.83 23.45 -6.15
CA GLU A 482 -8.96 24.31 -5.76
C GLU A 482 -8.56 25.15 -4.54
N PRO A 483 -9.10 26.38 -4.37
CA PRO A 483 -8.77 27.25 -3.24
C PRO A 483 -9.00 26.59 -1.87
N THR A 484 -9.86 25.59 -1.81
CA THR A 484 -10.17 24.83 -0.60
C THR A 484 -9.31 23.58 -0.41
N VAL A 485 -8.24 23.38 -1.21
CA VAL A 485 -7.39 22.18 -1.16
C VAL A 485 -6.78 21.96 0.23
N ALA A 486 -6.46 23.02 0.95
CA ALA A 486 -5.95 22.97 2.33
C ALA A 486 -6.93 22.31 3.31
N LEU A 487 -8.22 22.25 2.98
CA LEU A 487 -9.26 21.65 3.80
C LEU A 487 -9.40 20.14 3.61
N GLY A 488 -8.63 19.53 2.67
CA GLY A 488 -8.42 18.09 2.56
C GLY A 488 -9.61 17.28 2.06
N SER A 489 -10.16 17.64 0.90
CA SER A 489 -11.27 16.93 0.23
C SER A 489 -10.83 15.69 -0.57
N ALA A 490 -9.54 15.50 -0.82
CA ALA A 490 -9.01 14.32 -1.51
C ALA A 490 -9.13 13.06 -0.66
N THR A 491 -9.26 11.87 -1.28
CA THR A 491 -9.18 10.59 -0.58
C THR A 491 -7.72 10.17 -0.44
N VAL A 492 -7.24 10.06 0.80
CA VAL A 492 -5.86 9.68 1.12
C VAL A 492 -5.85 8.53 2.13
N SER A 493 -4.90 7.61 2.00
CA SER A 493 -4.79 6.50 2.95
C SER A 493 -4.13 6.93 4.27
N PRO A 494 -4.47 6.30 5.41
CA PRO A 494 -3.75 6.51 6.68
C PRO A 494 -2.25 6.23 6.58
N ILE A 495 -1.83 5.26 5.76
CA ILE A 495 -0.41 4.97 5.54
C ILE A 495 0.28 6.16 4.84
N ASP A 496 -0.34 6.71 3.78
CA ASP A 496 0.24 7.83 3.04
C ASP A 496 0.26 9.11 3.89
N MET A 497 -0.80 9.37 4.69
CA MET A 497 -0.82 10.48 5.64
C MET A 497 0.26 10.34 6.72
N ALA A 498 0.40 9.15 7.32
CA ALA A 498 1.46 8.90 8.31
C ALA A 498 2.86 9.06 7.70
N ASN A 499 3.06 8.62 6.44
CA ASN A 499 4.33 8.74 5.73
C ASN A 499 4.67 10.21 5.41
N SER A 500 3.67 11.00 4.99
CA SER A 500 3.89 12.41 4.68
C SER A 500 4.23 13.22 5.94
N TYR A 501 3.59 12.93 7.07
CA TYR A 501 3.95 13.52 8.36
C TYR A 501 5.30 13.00 8.86
N ALA A 502 5.66 11.74 8.58
CA ALA A 502 6.99 11.20 8.84
C ALA A 502 8.08 11.96 8.07
N SER A 503 7.77 12.44 6.85
CA SER A 503 8.69 13.25 6.04
C SER A 503 8.95 14.62 6.70
N ILE A 504 7.94 15.26 7.29
CA ILE A 504 8.10 16.49 8.09
C ILE A 504 8.97 16.18 9.33
N ALA A 505 8.62 15.14 10.10
CA ALA A 505 9.36 14.68 11.27
C ALA A 505 10.83 14.33 10.98
N ASN A 506 11.14 13.93 9.74
CA ASN A 506 12.49 13.65 9.23
C ASN A 506 13.22 14.89 8.72
N GLY A 507 12.84 16.08 9.18
CA GLY A 507 13.42 17.34 8.77
C GLY A 507 13.21 17.64 7.28
N GLY A 508 12.06 17.28 6.71
CA GLY A 508 11.70 17.53 5.32
C GLY A 508 12.32 16.58 4.30
N ARG A 509 12.75 15.40 4.73
CA ARG A 509 13.26 14.34 3.85
C ARG A 509 12.22 13.23 3.72
N ALA A 510 11.69 13.05 2.52
CA ALA A 510 10.67 12.06 2.21
C ALA A 510 11.28 10.68 1.85
N ASN A 511 10.71 9.63 2.38
CA ASN A 511 10.95 8.25 2.01
C ASN A 511 9.67 7.64 1.45
N ASP A 512 9.78 6.69 0.54
CA ASP A 512 8.66 5.80 0.23
C ASP A 512 8.46 4.82 1.40
N TRP A 513 7.21 4.59 1.79
CA TRP A 513 6.94 3.59 2.81
C TRP A 513 7.07 2.16 2.25
N PHE A 514 7.45 1.21 3.10
CA PHE A 514 7.67 -0.19 2.72
C PHE A 514 7.40 -1.13 3.88
N VAL A 515 7.15 -2.42 3.55
CA VAL A 515 6.88 -3.48 4.54
C VAL A 515 7.90 -4.61 4.54
N ILE A 516 8.80 -4.69 3.55
CA ILE A 516 9.81 -5.75 3.44
C ILE A 516 11.22 -5.18 3.64
N GLU A 517 11.83 -5.53 4.76
CA GLU A 517 13.24 -5.20 5.05
C GLU A 517 14.21 -6.04 4.22
N SER A 518 13.95 -7.37 4.15
CA SER A 518 14.80 -8.28 3.38
C SER A 518 14.10 -9.60 3.05
N VAL A 519 14.54 -10.21 1.96
CA VAL A 519 14.14 -11.55 1.54
C VAL A 519 15.39 -12.40 1.36
N LYS A 520 15.42 -13.57 1.99
CA LYS A 520 16.46 -14.57 1.84
C LYS A 520 15.89 -15.84 1.24
N ALA A 521 16.69 -16.55 0.47
CA ALA A 521 16.42 -17.90 0.03
C ALA A 521 16.51 -18.90 1.19
N ALA A 522 16.10 -20.14 0.96
CA ALA A 522 16.14 -21.22 1.97
C ALA A 522 17.56 -21.53 2.45
N ASP A 523 18.57 -21.41 1.58
CA ASP A 523 20.00 -21.59 1.86
C ASP A 523 20.64 -20.40 2.60
N GLY A 524 19.92 -19.28 2.73
CA GLY A 524 20.35 -18.09 3.43
C GLY A 524 20.84 -16.96 2.53
N ASP A 525 20.94 -17.18 1.23
CA ASP A 525 21.33 -16.14 0.26
C ASP A 525 20.33 -14.97 0.26
N VAL A 526 20.84 -13.74 0.23
CA VAL A 526 20.04 -12.53 0.23
C VAL A 526 19.56 -12.25 -1.20
N LEU A 527 18.26 -12.41 -1.42
CA LEU A 527 17.61 -12.15 -2.72
C LEU A 527 17.17 -10.70 -2.88
N TYR A 528 16.76 -10.07 -1.78
CA TYR A 528 16.35 -8.68 -1.72
C TYR A 528 16.74 -8.07 -0.37
N LYS A 529 17.15 -6.83 -0.39
CA LYS A 529 17.29 -5.97 0.80
C LYS A 529 16.86 -4.57 0.43
N HIS A 530 15.97 -4.01 1.25
CA HIS A 530 15.52 -2.63 1.09
C HIS A 530 16.72 -1.67 1.14
N LYS A 531 16.69 -0.65 0.28
CA LYS A 531 17.69 0.42 0.24
C LYS A 531 17.01 1.72 0.59
N GLU A 532 17.40 2.30 1.71
CA GLU A 532 16.91 3.61 2.12
C GLU A 532 17.24 4.65 1.04
N LYS A 533 16.24 5.43 0.66
CA LYS A 533 16.37 6.55 -0.24
C LYS A 533 15.47 7.67 0.25
N ALA A 534 16.06 8.75 0.75
CA ALA A 534 15.34 9.90 1.24
C ALA A 534 15.64 11.11 0.36
N ASP A 535 14.63 11.59 -0.34
CA ASP A 535 14.71 12.79 -1.18
C ASP A 535 14.33 14.04 -0.35
N ARG A 536 14.92 15.20 -0.67
CA ARG A 536 14.60 16.47 0.00
C ARG A 536 13.31 17.04 -0.57
N ALA A 537 12.23 17.04 0.21
CA ALA A 537 10.92 17.60 -0.16
C ALA A 537 10.82 19.10 0.22
N ILE A 538 11.19 19.43 1.46
CA ILE A 538 11.25 20.79 1.98
C ILE A 538 12.56 21.01 2.75
N SER A 539 12.96 22.25 3.01
CA SER A 539 14.17 22.52 3.81
C SER A 539 13.98 22.03 5.26
N ALA A 540 15.09 21.89 5.99
CA ALA A 540 15.04 21.52 7.40
C ALA A 540 14.37 22.62 8.24
N ASP A 541 14.60 23.86 7.85
CA ASP A 541 14.06 25.05 8.52
C ASP A 541 12.54 25.13 8.37
N ILE A 542 12.01 24.94 7.14
CA ILE A 542 10.56 24.84 6.88
C ILE A 542 9.94 23.68 7.67
N ALA A 543 10.64 22.54 7.74
CA ALA A 543 10.13 21.40 8.52
C ALA A 543 10.13 21.68 10.03
N ALA A 544 11.11 22.43 10.56
CA ALA A 544 11.17 22.82 11.96
C ALA A 544 10.01 23.79 12.31
N ASP A 545 9.78 24.80 11.48
CA ASP A 545 8.71 25.77 11.71
C ASP A 545 7.32 25.14 11.53
N THR A 546 7.14 24.27 10.52
CA THR A 546 5.91 23.49 10.38
C THR A 546 5.69 22.60 11.61
N THR A 547 6.75 21.96 12.14
CA THR A 547 6.69 21.15 13.37
C THR A 547 6.28 22.01 14.55
N TYR A 548 6.86 23.20 14.71
CA TYR A 548 6.51 24.14 15.78
C TYR A 548 5.02 24.54 15.71
N ALA A 549 4.50 24.88 14.52
CA ALA A 549 3.08 25.18 14.36
C ALA A 549 2.18 24.00 14.75
N LEU A 550 2.58 22.77 14.39
CA LEU A 550 1.85 21.56 14.75
C LEU A 550 1.99 21.18 16.25
N GLN A 551 3.04 21.61 16.94
CA GLN A 551 3.16 21.50 18.39
C GLN A 551 2.14 22.38 19.11
N GLN A 552 1.85 23.61 18.60
CA GLN A 552 0.83 24.48 19.20
C GLN A 552 -0.56 23.83 19.14
N VAL A 553 -0.88 23.07 18.08
CA VAL A 553 -2.14 22.30 18.01
C VAL A 553 -2.28 21.35 19.19
N VAL A 554 -1.17 20.74 19.65
CA VAL A 554 -1.15 19.84 20.81
C VAL A 554 -1.12 20.62 22.13
N GLN A 555 -0.36 21.72 22.21
CA GLN A 555 -0.14 22.44 23.46
C GLN A 555 -1.39 23.17 23.94
N SER A 556 -2.09 23.86 23.05
CA SER A 556 -3.21 24.74 23.39
C SER A 556 -4.39 24.68 22.41
N GLY A 557 -4.21 23.98 21.27
CA GLY A 557 -5.18 23.96 20.19
C GLY A 557 -6.14 22.76 20.19
N SER A 558 -6.62 22.41 19.02
CA SER A 558 -7.62 21.34 18.82
C SER A 558 -7.14 19.93 19.13
N GLY A 559 -5.84 19.73 19.38
CA GLY A 559 -5.20 18.42 19.60
C GLY A 559 -4.76 18.15 21.03
N THR A 560 -5.25 18.89 22.03
CA THR A 560 -4.81 18.82 23.45
C THR A 560 -4.94 17.42 24.09
N ALA A 561 -5.80 16.53 23.57
CA ALA A 561 -5.85 15.15 24.02
C ALA A 561 -4.49 14.42 23.88
N ALA A 562 -3.61 14.88 22.97
CA ALA A 562 -2.29 14.32 22.80
C ALA A 562 -1.27 14.74 23.91
N LEU A 563 -1.59 15.71 24.77
CA LEU A 563 -0.78 16.06 25.95
C LEU A 563 -0.59 14.89 26.91
N GLU A 564 -1.59 13.99 26.99
CA GLU A 564 -1.51 12.79 27.82
C GLU A 564 -0.39 11.82 27.39
N LEU A 565 0.20 12.00 26.19
CA LEU A 565 1.38 11.25 25.76
C LEU A 565 2.59 11.49 26.67
N GLY A 566 2.71 12.66 27.29
CA GLY A 566 3.78 13.01 28.22
C GLY A 566 5.16 13.17 27.59
N ARG A 567 5.24 13.48 26.30
CA ARG A 567 6.46 13.78 25.53
C ARG A 567 6.17 14.73 24.39
N PRO A 568 7.19 15.42 23.81
CA PRO A 568 6.98 16.31 22.67
C PRO A 568 6.24 15.61 21.52
N ALA A 569 5.17 16.24 21.05
CA ALA A 569 4.35 15.78 19.95
C ALA A 569 3.90 16.95 19.08
N ALA A 570 3.85 16.71 17.78
CA ALA A 570 3.33 17.62 16.78
C ALA A 570 2.20 16.91 16.03
N ALA A 571 1.04 17.53 15.89
CA ALA A 571 -0.12 16.85 15.33
C ALA A 571 -1.12 17.83 14.69
N LYS A 572 -2.06 17.26 13.93
CA LYS A 572 -3.20 18.00 13.36
C LYS A 572 -4.46 17.16 13.42
N THR A 573 -5.53 17.79 13.84
CA THR A 573 -6.89 17.23 13.78
C THR A 573 -7.47 17.37 12.37
N GLY A 574 -8.31 16.43 11.97
CA GLY A 574 -9.06 16.48 10.71
C GLY A 574 -10.49 16.04 10.91
N THR A 575 -11.40 16.77 10.32
CA THR A 575 -12.82 16.43 10.24
C THR A 575 -13.28 16.81 8.85
N ALA A 576 -13.87 15.86 8.13
CA ALA A 576 -14.40 16.12 6.80
C ALA A 576 -15.88 15.77 6.74
N THR A 577 -16.61 16.54 5.92
CA THR A 577 -18.05 16.35 5.68
C THR A 577 -18.29 15.75 4.30
N ASN A 578 -19.37 14.99 4.14
CA ASN A 578 -19.85 14.50 2.86
C ASN A 578 -20.65 15.58 2.12
N GLY A 579 -21.12 15.28 0.91
CA GLY A 579 -21.92 16.22 0.09
C GLY A 579 -23.24 16.68 0.71
N ASN A 580 -23.65 16.11 1.85
CA ASN A 580 -24.83 16.52 2.61
C ASN A 580 -24.49 17.41 3.81
N GLY A 581 -23.22 17.72 4.03
CA GLY A 581 -22.72 18.48 5.19
C GLY A 581 -22.58 17.64 6.47
N ASP A 582 -22.81 16.32 6.41
CA ASP A 582 -22.64 15.44 7.57
C ASP A 582 -21.14 15.07 7.75
N VAL A 583 -20.66 15.03 8.99
CA VAL A 583 -19.32 14.51 9.30
C VAL A 583 -19.24 13.05 8.85
N SER A 584 -18.35 12.73 7.94
CA SER A 584 -18.17 11.39 7.36
C SER A 584 -16.79 10.79 7.60
N SER A 585 -15.80 11.62 7.93
CA SER A 585 -14.43 11.20 8.17
C SER A 585 -13.81 12.02 9.29
N SER A 586 -13.13 11.33 10.21
CA SER A 586 -12.53 11.95 11.40
C SER A 586 -11.11 11.44 11.60
N TRP A 587 -10.15 12.34 11.76
CA TRP A 587 -8.73 12.05 11.72
C TRP A 587 -7.93 12.72 12.81
N PHE A 588 -6.86 12.05 13.21
CA PHE A 588 -5.75 12.64 13.94
C PHE A 588 -4.43 12.12 13.38
N VAL A 589 -3.58 13.02 12.92
CA VAL A 589 -2.27 12.67 12.36
C VAL A 589 -1.21 13.45 13.10
N GLY A 590 -0.21 12.75 13.61
CA GLY A 590 0.83 13.41 14.39
C GLY A 590 2.06 12.52 14.55
N TYR A 591 3.10 13.10 15.13
CA TYR A 591 4.38 12.43 15.28
C TYR A 591 5.14 12.89 16.53
N THR A 592 6.05 12.05 16.96
CA THR A 592 7.23 12.36 17.75
C THR A 592 8.46 12.23 16.83
N PRO A 593 9.67 12.61 17.25
CA PRO A 593 10.87 12.36 16.43
C PRO A 593 11.09 10.89 16.04
N GLN A 594 10.47 9.93 16.76
CA GLN A 594 10.68 8.50 16.58
C GLN A 594 9.58 7.78 15.78
N LEU A 595 8.35 8.30 15.79
CA LEU A 595 7.21 7.61 15.18
C LEU A 595 6.17 8.63 14.71
N ALA A 596 5.72 8.49 13.46
CA ALA A 596 4.59 9.22 12.90
C ALA A 596 3.40 8.27 12.75
N THR A 597 2.22 8.71 13.22
CA THR A 597 1.02 7.87 13.26
C THR A 597 -0.19 8.65 12.74
N ALA A 598 -0.98 8.01 11.89
CA ALA A 598 -2.28 8.49 11.45
C ALA A 598 -3.39 7.58 11.99
N VAL A 599 -4.45 8.18 12.49
CA VAL A 599 -5.68 7.51 12.92
C VAL A 599 -6.85 8.07 12.13
N MET A 600 -7.69 7.18 11.59
CA MET A 600 -8.88 7.51 10.82
C MET A 600 -10.09 6.75 11.34
N TYR A 601 -11.21 7.42 11.42
CA TYR A 601 -12.54 6.84 11.61
C TYR A 601 -13.43 7.20 10.42
N VAL A 602 -14.06 6.19 9.82
CA VAL A 602 -15.02 6.30 8.72
C VAL A 602 -16.14 5.27 8.91
N ARG A 603 -17.23 5.39 8.17
CA ARG A 603 -18.36 4.46 8.28
C ARG A 603 -18.82 3.98 6.90
N GLY A 604 -19.41 2.78 6.85
CA GLY A 604 -19.99 2.20 5.64
C GLY A 604 -18.97 2.02 4.54
N ASP A 605 -19.19 2.66 3.41
CA ASP A 605 -18.25 2.65 2.27
C ASP A 605 -17.13 3.71 2.41
N GLY A 606 -17.00 4.36 3.57
CA GLY A 606 -15.98 5.36 3.87
C GLY A 606 -16.48 6.80 3.81
N ASN A 607 -17.74 7.04 3.45
CA ASN A 607 -18.34 8.38 3.35
C ASN A 607 -19.75 8.48 3.98
N ASP A 608 -20.15 7.48 4.79
CA ASP A 608 -21.40 7.52 5.54
C ASP A 608 -21.27 8.45 6.75
N LYS A 609 -22.41 9.01 7.16
CA LYS A 609 -22.52 9.90 8.31
C LYS A 609 -21.99 9.29 9.61
N LEU A 610 -21.09 9.99 10.30
CA LEU A 610 -20.57 9.70 11.65
C LEU A 610 -21.32 10.47 12.74
N ASP A 611 -21.62 11.75 12.52
CA ASP A 611 -22.36 12.59 13.45
C ASP A 611 -23.80 12.08 13.66
N GLY A 612 -24.36 12.30 14.84
CA GLY A 612 -25.66 11.77 15.24
C GLY A 612 -25.61 10.31 15.71
N TYR A 613 -24.51 9.58 15.49
CA TYR A 613 -24.24 8.30 16.14
C TYR A 613 -23.64 8.49 17.52
N MET A 614 -22.64 9.36 17.60
CA MET A 614 -21.99 9.82 18.82
C MET A 614 -21.71 11.31 18.64
N PRO A 615 -21.98 12.19 19.60
CA PRO A 615 -21.80 13.64 19.43
C PRO A 615 -20.33 14.09 19.30
N GLU A 616 -19.37 13.18 19.35
CA GLU A 616 -17.95 13.52 19.49
C GLU A 616 -17.04 12.95 18.39
N PHE A 617 -17.53 12.76 17.16
CA PHE A 617 -16.68 12.33 16.05
C PHE A 617 -15.91 13.48 15.40
N PHE A 618 -15.26 14.33 16.19
CA PHE A 618 -14.27 15.29 15.71
C PHE A 618 -12.85 14.74 15.85
N GLY A 619 -11.92 15.25 15.04
CA GLY A 619 -10.54 14.81 15.05
C GLY A 619 -9.85 14.87 16.42
N GLY A 620 -10.20 15.85 17.24
CA GLY A 620 -9.69 16.02 18.61
C GLY A 620 -10.28 15.08 19.64
N SER A 621 -11.26 14.22 19.30
CA SER A 621 -11.93 13.29 20.21
C SER A 621 -11.42 11.85 20.06
N TYR A 622 -12.21 10.93 19.50
CA TYR A 622 -11.85 9.51 19.35
C TYR A 622 -10.54 9.29 18.57
N PRO A 623 -10.28 9.98 17.43
CA PRO A 623 -9.01 9.81 16.74
C PRO A 623 -7.81 10.26 17.59
N ALA A 624 -7.91 11.39 18.28
CA ALA A 624 -6.84 11.92 19.12
C ALA A 624 -6.53 10.98 20.30
N ARG A 625 -7.56 10.49 21.02
CA ARG A 625 -7.37 9.52 22.11
C ARG A 625 -6.78 8.22 21.61
N THR A 626 -7.29 7.67 20.49
CA THR A 626 -6.72 6.45 19.87
C THR A 626 -5.26 6.64 19.50
N TRP A 627 -4.91 7.81 18.94
CA TRP A 627 -3.53 8.16 18.61
C TRP A 627 -2.66 8.23 19.86
N THR A 628 -3.14 8.90 20.90
CA THR A 628 -2.41 9.06 22.16
C THR A 628 -2.14 7.72 22.82
N THR A 629 -3.16 6.88 22.98
CA THR A 629 -3.04 5.51 23.52
C THR A 629 -2.09 4.65 22.68
N MET A 630 -2.19 4.73 21.32
CA MET A 630 -1.28 4.04 20.43
C MET A 630 0.18 4.47 20.63
N MET A 631 0.43 5.78 20.65
CA MET A 631 1.77 6.33 20.80
C MET A 631 2.37 6.05 22.17
N GLN A 632 1.59 6.15 23.25
CA GLN A 632 2.04 5.77 24.61
C GLN A 632 2.54 4.33 24.64
N LYS A 633 1.72 3.39 24.14
CA LYS A 633 2.05 1.95 24.14
C LYS A 633 3.20 1.61 23.17
N ALA A 634 3.26 2.26 22.01
CA ALA A 634 4.30 2.00 21.02
C ALA A 634 5.67 2.54 21.44
N LEU A 635 5.70 3.64 22.19
CA LEU A 635 6.92 4.33 22.63
C LEU A 635 7.29 4.04 24.09
N GLU A 636 6.57 3.13 24.75
CA GLU A 636 6.88 2.71 26.11
C GLU A 636 8.33 2.22 26.22
N GLY A 637 9.06 2.74 27.20
CA GLY A 637 10.47 2.39 27.44
C GLY A 637 11.46 2.95 26.42
N THR A 638 11.02 3.79 25.47
CA THR A 638 11.93 4.49 24.57
C THR A 638 12.35 5.85 25.15
N GLU A 639 13.54 6.31 24.76
CA GLU A 639 14.04 7.65 25.11
C GLU A 639 13.06 8.72 24.65
N VAL A 640 12.92 9.81 25.42
CA VAL A 640 12.19 11.00 25.02
C VAL A 640 13.14 11.87 24.22
N LEU A 641 12.78 12.16 22.97
CA LEU A 641 13.54 13.04 22.09
C LEU A 641 12.80 14.36 21.88
N GLU A 642 13.56 15.43 21.79
CA GLU A 642 13.07 16.77 21.47
C GLU A 642 13.02 16.99 19.95
N PHE A 643 12.16 17.89 19.49
CA PHE A 643 12.17 18.39 18.13
C PHE A 643 13.29 19.41 17.93
N PRO A 644 13.73 19.62 16.69
CA PRO A 644 14.55 20.79 16.37
C PRO A 644 13.83 22.09 16.76
N GLU A 645 14.59 23.07 17.25
CA GLU A 645 14.06 24.40 17.53
C GLU A 645 13.53 25.05 16.24
N PRO A 646 12.45 25.84 16.30
CA PRO A 646 11.95 26.60 15.15
C PRO A 646 12.97 27.68 14.75
N VAL A 647 13.05 27.94 13.46
CA VAL A 647 13.95 28.95 12.88
C VAL A 647 13.23 30.26 12.63
N PHE A 648 11.88 30.22 12.55
CA PHE A 648 11.02 31.34 12.19
C PHE A 648 11.43 31.94 10.85
N VAL A 649 11.39 31.08 9.82
CA VAL A 649 11.69 31.48 8.45
C VAL A 649 10.76 32.64 8.07
N ASP A 650 11.39 33.70 7.61
CA ASP A 650 10.72 34.92 7.15
C ASP A 650 11.30 35.26 5.77
N GLY A 651 10.49 35.07 4.73
CA GLY A 651 10.86 35.25 3.34
C GLY A 651 10.21 36.48 2.70
N GLU A 652 10.40 36.66 1.41
CA GLU A 652 9.65 37.66 0.65
C GLU A 652 8.32 37.04 0.20
N ALA A 653 7.24 37.29 0.94
CA ALA A 653 5.91 36.85 0.59
C ALA A 653 5.43 37.54 -0.72
N PRO A 654 4.50 36.92 -1.47
CA PRO A 654 3.85 37.56 -2.60
C PRO A 654 3.23 38.92 -2.20
N THR A 655 3.11 39.87 -3.14
CA THR A 655 2.55 41.21 -2.89
C THR A 655 1.12 41.20 -2.34
N SER A 656 0.40 40.11 -2.51
CA SER A 656 -0.92 39.84 -1.94
C SER A 656 -0.85 39.27 -0.51
N GLY A 657 0.35 39.07 0.06
CA GLY A 657 0.52 38.58 1.41
C GLY A 657 0.13 39.61 2.46
N HIS A 658 -0.21 39.11 3.65
CA HIS A 658 -0.61 39.89 4.80
C HIS A 658 0.54 39.89 5.81
N GLU A 659 1.22 41.06 5.92
CA GLU A 659 2.18 41.26 6.98
C GLU A 659 1.46 41.73 8.26
N PRO A 660 1.93 41.37 9.47
CA PRO A 660 1.36 41.88 10.69
C PRO A 660 1.59 43.40 10.76
N GLU A 661 0.54 44.15 11.08
CA GLU A 661 0.70 45.58 11.31
C GLU A 661 1.73 45.76 12.44
N PRO A 662 2.73 46.63 12.22
CA PRO A 662 3.71 46.91 13.27
C PRO A 662 2.98 47.48 14.49
N THR A 663 2.96 46.72 15.57
CA THR A 663 2.44 47.18 16.86
C THR A 663 3.37 48.26 17.38
N PHE A 664 3.03 49.49 17.08
CA PHE A 664 3.61 50.63 17.79
C PHE A 664 3.15 50.53 19.24
N THR A 665 3.99 49.97 20.11
CA THR A 665 3.88 50.24 21.53
C THR A 665 4.31 51.70 21.71
N PRO A 666 3.42 52.65 22.03
CA PRO A 666 3.87 54.01 22.28
C PRO A 666 4.85 53.97 23.42
N GLU A 667 6.06 54.45 23.16
CA GLU A 667 7.05 54.70 24.20
C GLU A 667 6.36 55.45 25.32
N PRO A 668 6.49 55.03 26.60
CA PRO A 668 5.81 55.72 27.69
C PRO A 668 6.26 57.16 27.68
N GLU A 669 5.29 58.05 27.46
CA GLU A 669 5.50 59.52 27.58
C GLU A 669 6.18 59.79 28.91
N PHE A 670 7.42 60.24 28.84
CA PHE A 670 8.15 60.72 30.02
C PHE A 670 7.36 61.87 30.57
N THR A 671 6.60 61.62 31.61
CA THR A 671 6.05 62.69 32.47
C THR A 671 7.23 63.34 33.19
N PRO A 672 7.55 64.55 32.90
CA PRO A 672 8.65 65.21 33.64
C PRO A 672 8.30 65.25 35.15
N GLU A 673 9.22 64.83 35.97
CA GLU A 673 9.16 64.94 37.42
C GLU A 673 8.90 66.36 37.79
N PRO A 674 7.96 66.72 38.72
CA PRO A 674 7.71 68.07 39.13
C PRO A 674 8.95 68.62 39.82
N GLU A 675 9.43 69.79 39.34
CA GLU A 675 10.48 70.65 39.87
C GLU A 675 10.25 70.86 41.38
N PHE A 676 11.12 70.44 42.22
CA PHE A 676 11.13 70.76 43.66
C PHE A 676 11.44 72.16 43.88
N THR A 677 10.44 72.96 44.32
CA THR A 677 10.64 74.29 44.89
C THR A 677 11.00 74.13 46.36
N PRO A 678 12.14 74.67 46.86
CA PRO A 678 12.50 74.57 48.29
C PRO A 678 11.69 75.63 49.11
N GLU A 679 10.92 75.12 50.07
CA GLU A 679 10.33 75.95 51.13
C GLU A 679 11.32 76.16 52.32
N PRO A 680 11.26 77.29 53.03
CA PRO A 680 12.28 77.69 54.00
C PRO A 680 12.11 76.98 55.34
N SER A 681 13.26 76.77 55.94
CA SER A 681 13.56 76.16 57.25
C SER A 681 12.85 76.86 58.40
N GLU A 682 12.12 76.17 59.26
CA GLU A 682 11.85 76.58 60.67
C GLU A 682 12.27 75.48 61.61
N GLU A 683 12.91 75.92 62.77
CA GLU A 683 13.58 75.16 63.79
C GLU A 683 12.69 74.26 64.66
N PRO A 684 13.25 73.38 65.47
CA PRO A 684 12.56 72.18 66.00
C PRO A 684 11.91 72.44 67.40
N THR A 685 10.69 71.96 67.56
CA THR A 685 10.07 71.83 68.88
C THR A 685 9.88 70.38 69.22
N THR A 686 10.57 70.00 70.28
CA THR A 686 10.56 68.74 71.00
C THR A 686 9.18 68.43 71.55
N GLN A 687 8.56 67.25 71.17
CA GLN A 687 7.61 66.53 72.07
C GLN A 687 7.72 65.04 71.94
N GLU A 688 7.57 64.40 73.07
CA GLU A 688 7.74 63.00 73.40
C GLU A 688 6.90 61.98 72.65
N PRO A 689 7.32 60.70 72.60
CA PRO A 689 6.69 59.64 71.87
C PRO A 689 5.44 59.06 72.57
N SER A 690 4.31 58.93 71.86
CA SER A 690 3.16 58.17 72.29
C SER A 690 3.15 56.79 71.58
N PRO A 691 2.70 55.72 72.26
CA PRO A 691 3.04 54.33 71.91
C PRO A 691 2.24 53.79 70.66
N SER A 692 2.97 52.98 69.91
CA SER A 692 2.53 52.19 68.76
C SER A 692 1.39 51.21 69.12
N PRO A 693 0.35 51.06 68.29
CA PRO A 693 -0.63 50.03 68.49
C PRO A 693 -0.15 48.70 67.91
N THR A 694 -0.32 47.65 68.72
CA THR A 694 -0.08 46.25 68.46
C THR A 694 -0.87 45.71 67.29
N PRO A 695 -0.34 44.89 66.39
CA PRO A 695 -1.11 44.25 65.32
C PRO A 695 -2.05 43.20 65.86
N THR A 696 -3.33 43.24 65.42
CA THR A 696 -4.36 42.27 65.67
C THR A 696 -4.15 41.01 64.86
N PRO A 697 -4.23 39.78 65.40
CA PRO A 697 -4.10 38.56 64.66
C PRO A 697 -5.37 38.26 63.82
N PRO A 698 -5.25 37.52 62.70
CA PRO A 698 -6.37 37.17 61.86
C PRO A 698 -7.32 36.14 62.51
N PRO A 699 -8.61 36.13 62.19
CA PRO A 699 -9.60 35.26 62.78
C PRO A 699 -9.40 33.80 62.33
N SER A 700 -9.50 32.88 63.31
CA SER A 700 -9.60 31.42 63.12
C SER A 700 -10.83 31.01 62.35
N PRO A 701 -10.75 29.96 61.52
CA PRO A 701 -11.91 29.44 60.85
C PRO A 701 -12.85 28.66 61.80
N THR A 702 -14.15 28.87 61.62
CA THR A 702 -15.24 28.17 62.30
C THR A 702 -15.30 26.71 61.86
N PRO A 703 -15.56 25.74 62.76
CA PRO A 703 -15.68 24.33 62.40
C PRO A 703 -17.04 24.07 61.73
N THR A 704 -17.00 23.39 60.61
CA THR A 704 -18.20 22.80 59.97
C THR A 704 -18.35 21.37 60.49
N GLU A 705 -19.57 21.04 60.90
CA GLU A 705 -19.99 19.76 61.47
C GLU A 705 -19.72 18.59 60.54
N GLU A 706 -19.17 17.50 61.10
CA GLU A 706 -19.13 16.16 60.53
C GLU A 706 -20.52 15.55 60.45
N PRO A 707 -20.87 14.76 59.46
CA PRO A 707 -21.88 13.74 59.56
C PRO A 707 -21.24 12.38 59.87
N THR A 708 -21.82 11.77 60.83
CA THR A 708 -21.62 10.53 61.53
C THR A 708 -21.35 9.33 60.64
N GLU A 709 -20.35 8.52 61.03
CA GLU A 709 -20.05 7.17 60.60
C GLU A 709 -21.20 6.19 60.85
N GLU A 710 -21.41 5.27 59.93
CA GLU A 710 -21.81 3.89 60.24
C GLU A 710 -20.84 2.94 59.50
N GLU A 711 -19.95 2.37 60.31
CA GLU A 711 -19.28 1.10 59.94
C GLU A 711 -20.22 -0.08 60.16
N PRO A 712 -19.99 -1.21 59.46
CA PRO A 712 -19.56 -2.41 60.14
C PRO A 712 -18.38 -3.09 59.44
N ASP A 713 -17.32 -3.23 60.09
CA ASP A 713 -16.76 -4.32 60.92
C ASP A 713 -16.57 -5.67 60.18
N CYS A 714 -15.39 -6.10 60.33
CA CYS A 714 -14.71 -7.37 60.48
C CYS A 714 -13.74 -7.77 59.37
N SER A 715 -12.53 -7.57 59.59
CA SER A 715 -11.49 -8.39 60.28
C SER A 715 -11.32 -9.82 59.75
N LEU A 716 -10.12 -10.03 59.23
CA LEU A 716 -9.15 -11.04 59.61
C LEU A 716 -9.12 -12.41 58.94
N LEU A 717 -7.98 -12.62 58.32
CA LEU A 717 -7.10 -13.80 58.40
C LEU A 717 -7.47 -15.10 57.71
N GLU A 718 -6.58 -15.35 56.72
CA GLU A 718 -5.71 -16.52 56.59
C GLU A 718 -6.30 -17.92 56.43
N VAL A 719 -5.65 -18.62 55.54
CA VAL A 719 -5.30 -20.06 55.55
C VAL A 719 -5.98 -20.95 54.50
N VAL A 720 -5.19 -21.19 53.46
CA VAL A 720 -4.85 -22.51 52.86
C VAL A 720 -5.86 -23.65 53.04
N CYS A 721 -6.30 -24.27 51.95
CA CYS A 721 -6.02 -25.67 51.61
C CYS A 721 -6.83 -26.16 50.41
N GLU A 722 -6.18 -26.94 49.62
CA GLU A 722 -6.52 -27.89 48.60
C GLU A 722 -7.88 -28.57 48.67
N GLY A 723 -8.42 -28.92 47.53
CA GLY A 723 -9.44 -29.97 47.43
C GLY A 723 -10.19 -29.96 46.12
N GLU A 724 -9.77 -30.83 45.22
CA GLU A 724 -10.51 -31.30 44.03
C GLU A 724 -11.96 -31.65 44.36
N THR A 725 -12.90 -31.34 43.47
CA THR A 725 -13.91 -32.29 42.97
C THR A 725 -14.77 -31.65 41.86
N GLU A 726 -14.80 -32.32 40.74
CA GLU A 726 -15.83 -32.16 39.70
C GLU A 726 -17.23 -32.37 40.27
N PRO A 727 -18.24 -31.85 39.62
CA PRO A 727 -19.40 -32.67 39.29
C PRO A 727 -19.84 -32.57 37.82
N THR A 728 -20.14 -33.71 37.33
CA THR A 728 -20.77 -34.13 36.09
C THR A 728 -22.26 -33.67 35.99
N PRO A 729 -22.92 -33.87 34.85
CA PRO A 729 -23.83 -32.92 34.19
C PRO A 729 -25.29 -33.18 34.47
N THR A 730 -26.12 -32.18 34.20
CA THR A 730 -27.59 -32.36 34.22
C THR A 730 -28.26 -31.79 32.95
N SER A 731 -28.70 -32.73 32.13
CA SER A 731 -29.97 -32.83 31.34
C SER A 731 -30.47 -31.65 30.53
N GLU A 732 -30.51 -31.89 29.22
CA GLU A 732 -31.41 -31.29 28.23
C GLU A 732 -32.92 -31.38 28.63
N PRO A 733 -33.72 -30.44 28.15
CA PRO A 733 -35.18 -30.67 27.94
C PRO A 733 -35.45 -30.97 26.46
N PRO A 734 -36.52 -31.79 26.18
CA PRO A 734 -36.83 -32.33 24.88
C PRO A 734 -37.57 -31.38 23.94
N PRO A 735 -37.64 -31.68 22.63
CA PRO A 735 -38.34 -30.87 21.64
C PRO A 735 -39.84 -31.11 21.65
N PRO A 736 -40.66 -30.14 21.22
CA PRO A 736 -42.09 -30.36 21.04
C PRO A 736 -42.42 -31.05 19.72
N GLU A 737 -43.38 -31.95 19.82
CA GLU A 737 -43.93 -32.78 18.78
C GLU A 737 -44.80 -32.02 17.78
N ASP A 738 -44.79 -32.60 16.61
CA ASP A 738 -45.59 -32.39 15.42
C ASP A 738 -47.09 -32.68 15.69
N GLU A 739 -47.97 -31.80 15.32
CA GLU A 739 -49.36 -32.17 15.01
C GLU A 739 -49.84 -31.45 13.76
N GLY A 740 -50.27 -32.28 12.87
CA GLY A 740 -50.69 -32.00 11.54
C GLY A 740 -52.12 -31.54 11.40
N ASP A 741 -52.39 -31.24 10.21
CA ASP A 741 -53.56 -31.53 9.37
C ASP A 741 -54.58 -30.45 9.11
N THR A 742 -54.83 -30.39 7.83
CA THR A 742 -56.02 -30.12 7.03
C THR A 742 -56.54 -28.67 6.86
N GLY A 743 -56.58 -28.35 5.57
CA GLY A 743 -57.87 -28.03 5.00
C GLY A 743 -58.01 -26.76 4.14
N THR A 744 -57.88 -26.94 2.87
CA THR A 744 -58.75 -26.38 1.80
C THR A 744 -59.03 -24.87 1.67
N GLY A 745 -58.68 -24.36 0.50
CA GLY A 745 -59.73 -23.65 -0.24
C GLY A 745 -59.39 -22.30 -0.88
N ASN A 746 -59.14 -22.33 -2.17
CA ASN A 746 -59.61 -21.38 -3.18
C ASN A 746 -59.36 -19.86 -3.08
N GLY A 747 -58.58 -19.28 -3.96
CA GLY A 747 -59.26 -18.68 -5.13
C GLY A 747 -58.77 -17.27 -5.45
N ARG A 748 -58.25 -17.12 -6.68
CA ARG A 748 -58.31 -15.95 -7.53
C ARG A 748 -57.31 -14.79 -7.39
N THR A 749 -56.42 -14.77 -8.35
CA THR A 749 -55.98 -13.55 -9.08
C THR A 749 -57.18 -12.77 -9.64
N PRO A 750 -57.09 -11.48 -10.02
CA PRO A 750 -56.21 -11.04 -11.11
C PRO A 750 -55.65 -9.57 -11.00
N SER A 751 -54.57 -9.40 -11.72
CA SER A 751 -54.24 -8.37 -12.74
C SER A 751 -54.39 -6.88 -12.47
N SER A 752 -53.38 -6.20 -12.88
CA SER A 752 -53.21 -5.09 -13.84
C SER A 752 -52.73 -3.78 -13.25
N GLU A 753 -51.64 -3.40 -13.80
CA GLU A 753 -51.35 -2.31 -14.76
C GLU A 753 -51.09 -0.92 -14.19
N ARG A 754 -49.89 -0.45 -14.56
CA ARG A 754 -49.51 0.92 -14.99
C ARG A 754 -49.61 2.05 -13.95
N ASP A 755 -48.51 2.76 -13.72
CA ASP A 755 -47.81 3.74 -14.59
C ASP A 755 -46.31 3.80 -14.25
#